data_93d260df69dceac59d067b3732080de2
#
_entry.id   93d260df69dceac59d067b3732080de2
#
_cell.length_a   1.000
_cell.length_b   1.000
_cell.length_c   1.000
_cell.angle_alpha   90.00
_cell.angle_beta   90.00
_cell.angle_gamma   90.00
#
_symmetry.space_group_name_H-M   'P 1'
#
loop_
_entity.id
_entity.type
_entity.pdbx_description
1 polymer ?
#
loop_
_entity_poly.entity_id
_entity_poly.type
_entity_poly.pdbx_seq_one_letter_code
_entity_poly.pdbx_strand_id
1 'polypeptide(L)'
;MFLIREPLVFLYNVLIIAATASLCLLFKRRIFVLSVVLLLWVAIGVTDFVLLSFRTTPFTAVDLALIKDALAIANRYLSWMGVVLIILGVILVLILCVLLFRKAKKVENISCKTGIPFLGLLFLLCIVLTEFGMGVGLLDRNFGNLAQAFHDNGLPYCFMNSVLNTGIEKPDGYSEETVGDFLDKYEEEEGRELVTISPSPTAVPVIMSPTPTVTEIPEATETPEPMQTPVITKEPEPTGIPVAEQDTPNIIFLQLESFFDVKYIDNFSASEDPIPFFTFLKEKYPSGFLEVPSIGAGTANTEFECITGMNLDFFGPGEYPYKTLLKDNTCESMAYILKNQGYSATAMHNNDGTFYNRNNVFANLGFDRYVSIEYMAKAEVNELNWAKDRILVGQIMKTLAKTKERDYIYAISVQGHGAYPEEPILPETTMEIHLPEELGEYYYQYLYYVHQLKEMDEFLQELILNLSSCQEKIVLVLYGDHLPGLGLSGELLTNQNAFQTEYVVWSNFGLMAEDRDVQSYQLPARVLHLLGIEEGIMPQYHIYRSEDEDYLENMQLLMYDMLYGEMEVFEGENPFKPVEMQMGLEEVHIREAYVKESLLTEGEQLLYVAGQNFTEWSKIYINKEEVETIFLTDRLLAARNLPESKTGIYYIKVAQQGADEIILSETEAFEFYPE
;
A
#
# COMPACT_ATOMS: atom_id res chain seq x y z
N MET A 1 27.17 20.03 -6.13
CA MET A 1 27.74 19.25 -5.03
C MET A 1 28.17 17.86 -5.51
N PHE A 2 27.32 17.10 -6.16
CA PHE A 2 27.56 15.77 -6.76
C PHE A 2 28.86 15.69 -7.63
N LEU A 3 29.08 16.64 -8.54
CA LEU A 3 30.31 16.70 -9.39
C LEU A 3 31.62 16.69 -8.58
N ILE A 4 31.61 17.25 -7.37
CA ILE A 4 32.80 17.36 -6.51
C ILE A 4 32.97 16.09 -5.67
N ARG A 5 31.87 15.48 -5.27
CA ARG A 5 31.84 14.29 -4.40
C ARG A 5 32.16 13.02 -5.18
N GLU A 6 31.50 12.84 -6.37
CA GLU A 6 31.61 11.63 -7.19
C GLU A 6 31.87 11.96 -8.68
N PRO A 7 33.09 12.42 -9.01
CA PRO A 7 33.37 12.93 -10.37
C PRO A 7 33.28 11.85 -11.46
N LEU A 8 33.58 10.58 -11.14
CA LEU A 8 33.52 9.49 -12.12
C LEU A 8 32.08 9.13 -12.44
N VAL A 9 31.22 9.03 -11.42
CA VAL A 9 29.79 8.79 -11.57
C VAL A 9 29.13 9.93 -12.33
N PHE A 10 29.50 11.19 -12.06
CA PHE A 10 29.02 12.33 -12.84
C PHE A 10 29.39 12.22 -14.32
N LEU A 11 30.66 11.90 -14.65
CA LEU A 11 31.10 11.73 -16.04
C LEU A 11 30.35 10.57 -16.73
N TYR A 12 30.08 9.51 -16.00
CA TYR A 12 29.31 8.38 -16.52
C TYR A 12 27.87 8.81 -16.84
N ASN A 13 27.19 9.56 -15.97
CA ASN A 13 25.86 10.12 -16.23
C ASN A 13 25.84 11.05 -17.46
N VAL A 14 26.89 11.86 -17.65
CA VAL A 14 27.06 12.68 -18.88
C VAL A 14 27.21 11.79 -20.13
N LEU A 15 27.90 10.66 -20.02
CA LEU A 15 28.02 9.70 -21.12
C LEU A 15 26.66 9.07 -21.49
N ILE A 16 25.81 8.71 -20.52
CA ILE A 16 24.44 8.22 -20.78
C ILE A 16 23.63 9.23 -21.56
N ILE A 17 23.63 10.51 -21.13
CA ILE A 17 22.95 11.60 -21.85
C ILE A 17 23.54 11.75 -23.27
N ALA A 18 24.86 11.69 -23.41
CA ALA A 18 25.53 11.79 -24.71
C ALA A 18 25.20 10.60 -25.63
N ALA A 19 25.14 9.40 -25.10
CA ALA A 19 24.75 8.18 -25.83
C ALA A 19 23.32 8.29 -26.38
N THR A 20 22.37 8.68 -25.55
CA THR A 20 20.98 8.90 -25.99
C THR A 20 20.87 10.07 -26.96
N ALA A 21 21.58 11.16 -26.73
CA ALA A 21 21.62 12.32 -27.64
C ALA A 21 22.23 12.00 -29.04
N SER A 22 23.16 11.02 -29.10
CA SER A 22 23.78 10.57 -30.34
C SER A 22 22.80 9.88 -31.31
N LEU A 23 21.58 9.50 -30.86
CA LEU A 23 20.48 9.08 -31.73
C LEU A 23 20.19 10.10 -32.84
N CYS A 24 20.48 11.40 -32.62
CA CYS A 24 20.31 12.44 -33.61
C CYS A 24 21.07 12.16 -34.91
N LEU A 25 22.15 11.37 -34.86
CA LEU A 25 22.98 11.04 -36.05
C LEU A 25 22.22 10.21 -37.10
N LEU A 26 21.18 9.49 -36.68
CA LEU A 26 20.33 8.65 -37.55
C LEU A 26 19.24 9.45 -38.28
N PHE A 27 19.07 10.74 -37.98
CA PHE A 27 18.00 11.56 -38.52
C PHE A 27 18.47 12.68 -39.43
N LYS A 28 17.65 13.03 -40.42
CA LYS A 28 17.96 14.16 -41.33
C LYS A 28 17.97 15.51 -40.62
N ARG A 29 17.14 15.69 -39.59
CA ARG A 29 17.05 16.94 -38.79
C ARG A 29 17.77 16.77 -37.45
N ARG A 30 19.09 16.58 -37.49
CA ARG A 30 19.92 16.24 -36.31
C ARG A 30 19.75 17.22 -35.16
N ILE A 31 19.78 18.52 -35.43
CA ILE A 31 19.63 19.56 -34.40
C ILE A 31 18.27 19.46 -33.73
N PHE A 32 17.19 19.17 -34.48
CA PHE A 32 15.86 18.98 -33.89
C PHE A 32 15.82 17.76 -32.95
N VAL A 33 16.31 16.60 -33.43
CA VAL A 33 16.31 15.38 -32.61
C VAL A 33 17.20 15.56 -31.38
N LEU A 34 18.38 16.15 -31.51
CA LEU A 34 19.25 16.48 -30.39
C LEU A 34 18.53 17.37 -29.37
N SER A 35 17.85 18.43 -29.83
CA SER A 35 17.09 19.31 -28.93
C SER A 35 15.95 18.60 -28.23
N VAL A 36 15.24 17.69 -28.91
CA VAL A 36 14.16 16.88 -28.29
C VAL A 36 14.70 15.95 -27.22
N VAL A 37 15.81 15.24 -27.48
CA VAL A 37 16.41 14.33 -26.49
C VAL A 37 16.89 15.10 -25.25
N LEU A 38 17.57 16.24 -25.45
CA LEU A 38 18.01 17.08 -24.31
C LEU A 38 16.81 17.65 -23.54
N LEU A 39 15.74 18.05 -24.25
CA LEU A 39 14.50 18.52 -23.61
C LEU A 39 13.82 17.42 -22.78
N LEU A 40 13.84 16.16 -23.24
CA LEU A 40 13.33 15.02 -22.47
C LEU A 40 14.12 14.83 -21.17
N TRP A 41 15.45 14.89 -21.23
CA TRP A 41 16.27 14.82 -20.00
C TRP A 41 15.99 15.97 -19.03
N VAL A 42 15.82 17.19 -19.55
CA VAL A 42 15.42 18.34 -18.71
C VAL A 42 14.02 18.11 -18.13
N ALA A 43 13.07 17.58 -18.91
CA ALA A 43 11.73 17.29 -18.42
C ALA A 43 11.76 16.23 -17.32
N ILE A 44 12.54 15.14 -17.49
CA ILE A 44 12.74 14.11 -16.46
C ILE A 44 13.29 14.76 -15.17
N GLY A 45 14.36 15.58 -15.26
CA GLY A 45 14.94 16.23 -14.09
C GLY A 45 14.01 17.25 -13.42
N VAL A 46 13.17 17.98 -14.18
CA VAL A 46 12.17 18.89 -13.61
C VAL A 46 11.05 18.09 -12.94
N THR A 47 10.60 17.00 -13.56
CA THR A 47 9.59 16.13 -12.95
C THR A 47 10.09 15.53 -11.65
N ASP A 48 11.32 15.02 -11.63
CA ASP A 48 11.96 14.50 -10.43
C ASP A 48 12.04 15.56 -9.32
N PHE A 49 12.52 16.76 -9.65
CA PHE A 49 12.58 17.87 -8.69
C PHE A 49 11.20 18.24 -8.10
N VAL A 50 10.16 18.26 -8.95
CA VAL A 50 8.79 18.54 -8.51
C VAL A 50 8.27 17.42 -7.62
N LEU A 51 8.46 16.15 -8.01
CA LEU A 51 8.01 15.01 -7.21
C LEU A 51 8.68 14.94 -5.85
N LEU A 52 9.99 15.22 -5.78
CA LEU A 52 10.73 15.28 -4.51
C LEU A 52 10.26 16.40 -3.57
N SER A 53 9.44 17.36 -4.06
CA SER A 53 8.77 18.35 -3.21
C SER A 53 7.51 17.81 -2.53
N PHE A 54 6.99 16.66 -2.97
CA PHE A 54 5.76 16.05 -2.47
C PHE A 54 5.97 14.66 -1.86
N ARG A 55 7.05 13.98 -2.25
CA ARG A 55 7.38 12.63 -1.77
C ARG A 55 8.90 12.48 -1.66
N THR A 56 9.36 11.53 -0.87
CA THR A 56 10.80 11.25 -0.71
C THR A 56 11.38 10.41 -1.84
N THR A 57 10.53 9.70 -2.60
CA THR A 57 10.98 8.81 -3.68
C THR A 57 11.17 9.56 -5.00
N PRO A 58 12.33 9.44 -5.67
CA PRO A 58 12.62 10.04 -6.97
C PRO A 58 11.74 9.51 -8.10
N PHE A 59 11.79 10.21 -9.25
CA PHE A 59 11.07 9.85 -10.46
C PHE A 59 11.70 8.67 -11.19
N THR A 60 10.93 7.58 -11.38
CA THR A 60 11.37 6.37 -12.10
C THR A 60 10.52 6.11 -13.34
N ALA A 61 10.93 5.13 -14.15
CA ALA A 61 10.14 4.69 -15.31
C ALA A 61 8.78 4.10 -14.93
N VAL A 62 8.66 3.52 -13.75
CA VAL A 62 7.40 2.98 -13.21
C VAL A 62 6.35 4.08 -13.07
N ASP A 63 6.75 5.29 -12.68
CA ASP A 63 5.84 6.44 -12.58
C ASP A 63 5.18 6.81 -13.93
N LEU A 64 5.83 6.49 -15.06
CA LEU A 64 5.23 6.70 -16.39
C LEU A 64 4.03 5.77 -16.62
N ALA A 65 4.05 4.57 -16.07
CA ALA A 65 2.91 3.66 -16.11
C ALA A 65 1.75 4.15 -15.22
N LEU A 66 2.08 4.93 -14.18
CA LEU A 66 1.15 5.46 -13.18
C LEU A 66 0.57 6.84 -13.52
N ILE A 67 0.85 7.37 -14.71
CA ILE A 67 0.41 8.72 -15.11
C ILE A 67 -1.12 8.88 -14.99
N LYS A 68 -1.90 7.83 -15.25
CA LYS A 68 -3.37 7.88 -15.13
C LYS A 68 -3.80 8.04 -13.68
N ASP A 69 -3.19 7.28 -12.77
CA ASP A 69 -3.47 7.32 -11.34
C ASP A 69 -3.06 8.68 -10.74
N ALA A 70 -1.88 9.18 -11.15
CA ALA A 70 -1.41 10.52 -10.76
C ALA A 70 -2.34 11.64 -11.24
N LEU A 71 -2.93 11.52 -12.43
CA LEU A 71 -3.89 12.50 -12.94
C LEU A 71 -5.22 12.47 -12.18
N ALA A 72 -5.68 11.29 -11.74
CA ALA A 72 -6.90 11.14 -10.95
C ALA A 72 -6.81 11.86 -9.60
N ILE A 73 -5.64 11.85 -8.96
CA ILE A 73 -5.41 12.51 -7.65
C ILE A 73 -4.82 13.92 -7.77
N ALA A 74 -4.48 14.37 -8.98
CA ALA A 74 -3.81 15.67 -9.19
C ALA A 74 -4.58 16.86 -8.58
N ASN A 75 -5.90 16.79 -8.54
CA ASN A 75 -6.75 17.83 -7.96
C ASN A 75 -6.57 18.01 -6.45
N ARG A 76 -6.02 17.02 -5.74
CA ARG A 76 -5.73 17.10 -4.30
C ARG A 76 -4.43 17.86 -4.03
N TYR A 77 -3.47 17.82 -4.98
CA TYR A 77 -2.12 18.37 -4.81
C TYR A 77 -1.89 19.65 -5.62
N LEU A 78 -2.65 19.88 -6.69
CA LEU A 78 -2.47 21.00 -7.58
C LEU A 78 -3.66 21.97 -7.52
N SER A 79 -3.36 23.25 -7.24
CA SER A 79 -4.37 24.29 -7.40
C SER A 79 -4.78 24.43 -8.87
N TRP A 80 -6.00 24.89 -9.13
CA TRP A 80 -6.49 25.20 -10.49
C TRP A 80 -5.49 26.07 -11.27
N MET A 81 -4.88 27.06 -10.63
CA MET A 81 -3.84 27.91 -11.21
C MET A 81 -2.60 27.10 -11.62
N GLY A 82 -2.18 26.14 -10.78
CA GLY A 82 -1.06 25.23 -11.07
C GLY A 82 -1.32 24.38 -12.31
N VAL A 83 -2.52 23.79 -12.42
CA VAL A 83 -2.93 23.01 -13.61
C VAL A 83 -2.89 23.86 -14.88
N VAL A 84 -3.41 25.08 -14.84
CA VAL A 84 -3.39 26.00 -15.98
C VAL A 84 -1.93 26.35 -16.39
N LEU A 85 -1.04 26.60 -15.44
CA LEU A 85 0.36 26.88 -15.71
C LEU A 85 1.09 25.69 -16.35
N ILE A 86 0.82 24.47 -15.89
CA ILE A 86 1.37 23.24 -16.48
C ILE A 86 0.89 23.10 -17.94
N ILE A 87 -0.41 23.26 -18.20
CA ILE A 87 -0.96 23.18 -19.57
C ILE A 87 -0.32 24.23 -20.49
N LEU A 88 -0.19 25.47 -20.02
CA LEU A 88 0.47 26.54 -20.79
C LEU A 88 1.94 26.22 -21.06
N GLY A 89 2.65 25.66 -20.09
CA GLY A 89 4.04 25.20 -20.23
C GLY A 89 4.15 24.11 -21.31
N VAL A 90 3.29 23.09 -21.26
CA VAL A 90 3.26 22.02 -22.28
C VAL A 90 2.97 22.58 -23.68
N ILE A 91 2.00 23.49 -23.82
CA ILE A 91 1.70 24.15 -25.10
C ILE A 91 2.91 24.94 -25.62
N LEU A 92 3.58 25.68 -24.75
CA LEU A 92 4.78 26.44 -25.10
C LEU A 92 5.90 25.51 -25.61
N VAL A 93 6.15 24.42 -24.93
CA VAL A 93 7.14 23.39 -25.34
C VAL A 93 6.76 22.77 -26.68
N LEU A 94 5.50 22.45 -26.94
CA LEU A 94 5.05 21.94 -28.23
C LEU A 94 5.24 22.96 -29.35
N ILE A 95 4.93 24.23 -29.13
CA ILE A 95 5.18 25.32 -30.08
C ILE A 95 6.67 25.42 -30.38
N LEU A 96 7.53 25.39 -29.35
CA LEU A 96 8.97 25.44 -29.50
C LEU A 96 9.49 24.25 -30.33
N CYS A 97 9.02 23.04 -30.06
CA CYS A 97 9.35 21.85 -30.85
C CYS A 97 8.94 22.00 -32.33
N VAL A 98 7.76 22.54 -32.63
CA VAL A 98 7.31 22.79 -34.01
C VAL A 98 8.19 23.83 -34.69
N LEU A 99 8.56 24.91 -33.99
CA LEU A 99 9.44 25.94 -34.51
C LEU A 99 10.86 25.39 -34.79
N LEU A 100 11.39 24.59 -33.87
CA LEU A 100 12.69 23.93 -34.04
C LEU A 100 12.64 22.95 -35.21
N PHE A 101 11.58 22.15 -35.33
CA PHE A 101 11.41 21.26 -36.48
C PHE A 101 11.38 21.98 -37.81
N ARG A 102 10.69 23.13 -37.89
CA ARG A 102 10.64 23.97 -39.13
C ARG A 102 11.97 24.62 -39.46
N LYS A 103 12.71 25.10 -38.46
CA LYS A 103 13.99 25.82 -38.64
C LYS A 103 15.20 24.89 -38.77
N ALA A 104 15.14 23.65 -38.28
CA ALA A 104 16.25 22.71 -38.31
C ALA A 104 16.66 22.37 -39.74
N LYS A 105 17.91 22.64 -40.08
CA LYS A 105 18.49 22.32 -41.39
C LYS A 105 18.48 20.79 -41.58
N LYS A 106 18.14 20.35 -42.81
CA LYS A 106 18.22 18.94 -43.21
C LYS A 106 19.63 18.61 -43.66
N VAL A 107 20.20 17.52 -43.17
CA VAL A 107 21.44 16.92 -43.67
C VAL A 107 21.06 16.08 -44.91
N GLU A 108 21.73 16.34 -46.04
CA GLU A 108 21.39 15.69 -47.31
C GLU A 108 21.71 14.19 -47.30
N ASN A 109 22.87 13.82 -46.76
CA ASN A 109 23.31 12.43 -46.72
C ASN A 109 23.42 11.92 -45.26
N ILE A 110 22.60 10.91 -44.91
CA ILE A 110 22.77 10.18 -43.66
C ILE A 110 23.69 8.98 -43.93
N SER A 111 24.85 8.99 -43.28
CA SER A 111 25.74 7.82 -43.32
C SER A 111 25.34 6.81 -42.23
N CYS A 112 24.37 5.97 -42.55
CA CYS A 112 24.03 4.86 -41.64
C CYS A 112 25.22 3.90 -41.44
N LYS A 113 26.13 3.80 -42.41
CA LYS A 113 27.34 2.97 -42.32
C LYS A 113 28.32 3.42 -41.23
N THR A 114 28.32 4.71 -40.87
CA THR A 114 29.15 5.24 -39.79
C THR A 114 28.37 5.59 -38.54
N GLY A 115 27.12 6.03 -38.69
CA GLY A 115 26.26 6.45 -37.58
C GLY A 115 25.82 5.26 -36.68
N ILE A 116 25.38 4.14 -37.29
CA ILE A 116 24.95 2.98 -36.55
C ILE A 116 26.11 2.32 -35.76
N PRO A 117 27.29 2.03 -36.34
CA PRO A 117 28.40 1.49 -35.55
C PRO A 117 28.88 2.44 -34.45
N PHE A 118 28.90 3.72 -34.67
CA PHE A 118 29.27 4.70 -33.64
C PHE A 118 28.27 4.71 -32.47
N LEU A 119 27.00 4.70 -32.78
CA LEU A 119 25.93 4.56 -31.79
C LEU A 119 26.08 3.27 -30.99
N GLY A 120 26.23 2.13 -31.70
CA GLY A 120 26.43 0.83 -31.09
C GLY A 120 27.67 0.78 -30.18
N LEU A 121 28.76 1.42 -30.59
CA LEU A 121 29.98 1.54 -29.77
C LEU A 121 29.72 2.34 -28.48
N LEU A 122 28.98 3.45 -28.56
CA LEU A 122 28.63 4.25 -27.38
C LEU A 122 27.73 3.50 -26.40
N PHE A 123 26.70 2.81 -26.89
CA PHE A 123 25.85 2.00 -26.01
C PHE A 123 26.61 0.81 -25.42
N LEU A 124 27.46 0.12 -26.21
CA LEU A 124 28.32 -0.92 -25.69
C LEU A 124 29.29 -0.38 -24.62
N LEU A 125 29.84 0.80 -24.83
CA LEU A 125 30.71 1.46 -23.82
C LEU A 125 29.92 1.76 -22.54
N CYS A 126 28.68 2.22 -22.64
CA CYS A 126 27.82 2.39 -21.46
C CYS A 126 27.63 1.08 -20.73
N ILE A 127 27.27 -0.02 -21.41
CA ILE A 127 27.07 -1.35 -20.80
C ILE A 127 28.36 -1.80 -20.11
N VAL A 128 29.49 -1.77 -20.79
CA VAL A 128 30.79 -2.19 -20.21
C VAL A 128 31.17 -1.35 -18.98
N LEU A 129 30.91 -0.03 -19.01
CA LEU A 129 31.19 0.83 -17.86
C LEU A 129 30.19 0.62 -16.72
N THR A 130 28.95 0.25 -17.01
CA THR A 130 27.96 -0.14 -16.00
C THR A 130 28.43 -1.39 -15.25
N GLU A 131 28.72 -2.48 -15.98
CA GLU A 131 29.21 -3.72 -15.38
C GLU A 131 30.51 -3.54 -14.59
N PHE A 132 31.46 -2.77 -15.16
CA PHE A 132 32.68 -2.42 -14.46
C PHE A 132 32.43 -1.60 -13.19
N GLY A 133 31.55 -0.58 -13.28
CA GLY A 133 31.19 0.29 -12.15
C GLY A 133 30.54 -0.49 -11.01
N MET A 134 29.63 -1.40 -11.33
CA MET A 134 29.02 -2.32 -10.35
C MET A 134 30.05 -3.28 -9.74
N GLY A 135 30.92 -3.86 -10.57
CA GLY A 135 31.96 -4.79 -10.12
C GLY A 135 33.00 -4.20 -9.18
N VAL A 136 33.23 -2.88 -9.22
CA VAL A 136 34.17 -2.17 -8.32
C VAL A 136 33.47 -1.38 -7.22
N GLY A 137 32.13 -1.50 -7.08
CA GLY A 137 31.36 -0.78 -6.07
C GLY A 137 31.24 0.73 -6.30
N LEU A 138 31.39 1.19 -7.55
CA LEU A 138 31.23 2.60 -7.93
C LEU A 138 29.78 2.94 -8.29
N LEU A 139 29.01 1.94 -8.71
CA LEU A 139 27.58 2.01 -9.02
C LEU A 139 26.85 0.92 -8.26
N ASP A 140 25.68 1.23 -7.73
CA ASP A 140 24.84 0.25 -7.06
C ASP A 140 24.07 -0.59 -8.10
N ARG A 141 23.96 -1.88 -7.83
CA ARG A 141 23.17 -2.81 -8.63
C ARG A 141 21.70 -2.78 -8.18
N ASN A 142 21.48 -2.91 -6.89
CA ASN A 142 20.19 -2.89 -6.24
C ASN A 142 19.98 -1.55 -5.53
N PHE A 143 18.77 -1.04 -5.60
CA PHE A 143 18.44 0.27 -5.04
C PHE A 143 17.49 0.11 -3.84
N GLY A 144 17.94 -0.57 -2.79
CA GLY A 144 17.15 -0.73 -1.57
C GLY A 144 16.60 0.61 -1.05
N ASN A 145 17.45 1.64 -1.01
CA ASN A 145 17.02 3.03 -0.83
C ASN A 145 17.06 3.78 -2.16
N LEU A 146 15.90 3.97 -2.78
CA LEU A 146 15.81 4.65 -4.06
C LEU A 146 16.31 6.10 -4.02
N ALA A 147 15.99 6.86 -2.96
CA ALA A 147 16.45 8.24 -2.81
C ALA A 147 17.96 8.32 -2.66
N GLN A 148 18.55 7.46 -1.83
CA GLN A 148 19.98 7.36 -1.64
C GLN A 148 20.67 6.92 -2.94
N ALA A 149 20.13 5.92 -3.65
CA ALA A 149 20.65 5.47 -4.92
C ALA A 149 20.70 6.59 -5.98
N PHE A 150 19.64 7.42 -6.07
CA PHE A 150 19.63 8.58 -6.97
C PHE A 150 20.64 9.66 -6.54
N HIS A 151 20.85 9.83 -5.24
CA HIS A 151 21.86 10.72 -4.70
C HIS A 151 23.28 10.27 -5.06
N ASP A 152 23.57 8.98 -4.91
CA ASP A 152 24.92 8.42 -5.06
C ASP A 152 25.26 8.11 -6.52
N ASN A 153 24.31 7.57 -7.29
CA ASN A 153 24.52 7.15 -8.67
C ASN A 153 24.08 8.15 -9.73
N GLY A 154 23.21 9.11 -9.37
CA GLY A 154 22.71 10.18 -10.24
C GLY A 154 21.51 9.80 -11.10
N LEU A 155 20.63 10.79 -11.35
CA LEU A 155 19.35 10.64 -12.06
C LEU A 155 19.44 9.91 -13.41
N PRO A 156 20.39 10.23 -14.35
CA PRO A 156 20.41 9.52 -15.64
C PRO A 156 20.64 8.03 -15.54
N TYR A 157 21.54 7.59 -14.67
CA TYR A 157 21.80 6.17 -14.45
C TYR A 157 20.57 5.48 -13.81
N CYS A 158 20.09 6.02 -12.70
CA CYS A 158 18.98 5.42 -11.97
C CYS A 158 17.69 5.38 -12.80
N PHE A 159 17.37 6.46 -13.53
CA PHE A 159 16.22 6.47 -14.42
C PHE A 159 16.35 5.45 -15.56
N MET A 160 17.53 5.36 -16.20
CA MET A 160 17.75 4.34 -17.25
C MET A 160 17.73 2.92 -16.69
N ASN A 161 18.22 2.72 -15.48
CA ASN A 161 18.15 1.45 -14.78
C ASN A 161 16.68 1.05 -14.54
N SER A 162 15.84 1.96 -14.05
CA SER A 162 14.40 1.68 -13.86
C SER A 162 13.62 1.42 -15.16
N VAL A 163 14.13 1.88 -16.33
CA VAL A 163 13.58 1.56 -17.66
C VAL A 163 13.97 0.17 -18.13
N LEU A 164 15.19 -0.27 -17.81
CA LEU A 164 15.79 -1.49 -18.37
C LEU A 164 15.60 -2.71 -17.46
N ASN A 165 15.57 -2.50 -16.16
CA ASN A 165 15.47 -3.54 -15.14
C ASN A 165 14.10 -3.43 -14.47
N THR A 166 13.22 -4.35 -14.78
CA THR A 166 11.88 -4.50 -14.19
C THR A 166 11.68 -5.95 -13.77
N GLY A 167 10.95 -6.16 -12.68
CA GLY A 167 10.78 -7.47 -12.08
C GLY A 167 12.06 -7.98 -11.41
N ILE A 168 12.09 -9.26 -11.10
CA ILE A 168 13.23 -9.92 -10.47
C ILE A 168 14.21 -10.38 -11.56
N GLU A 169 15.49 -10.02 -11.41
CA GLU A 169 16.55 -10.51 -12.31
C GLU A 169 16.65 -12.04 -12.21
N LYS A 170 16.72 -12.70 -13.38
CA LYS A 170 16.88 -14.14 -13.43
C LYS A 170 18.20 -14.56 -12.74
N PRO A 171 18.18 -15.38 -11.68
CA PRO A 171 19.38 -15.84 -11.01
C PRO A 171 20.33 -16.57 -11.96
N ASP A 172 21.63 -16.38 -11.77
CA ASP A 172 22.63 -17.12 -12.53
C ASP A 172 22.50 -18.62 -12.31
N GLY A 173 22.40 -19.39 -13.40
CA GLY A 173 22.23 -20.84 -13.33
C GLY A 173 20.80 -21.32 -13.05
N TYR A 174 19.79 -20.44 -13.02
CA TYR A 174 18.41 -20.84 -12.84
C TYR A 174 17.96 -21.84 -13.93
N SER A 175 17.46 -22.99 -13.48
CA SER A 175 16.84 -24.05 -14.27
C SER A 175 15.90 -24.86 -13.37
N GLU A 176 15.00 -25.65 -13.95
CA GLU A 176 14.18 -26.64 -13.22
C GLU A 176 15.06 -27.56 -12.36
N GLU A 177 16.21 -28.05 -12.89
CA GLU A 177 17.16 -28.89 -12.17
C GLU A 177 17.74 -28.19 -10.92
N THR A 178 18.08 -26.90 -11.03
CA THR A 178 18.63 -26.13 -9.88
C THR A 178 17.60 -25.90 -8.78
N VAL A 179 16.35 -25.63 -9.14
CA VAL A 179 15.27 -25.49 -8.15
C VAL A 179 14.93 -26.85 -7.55
N GLY A 180 14.85 -27.92 -8.36
CA GLY A 180 14.64 -29.28 -7.88
C GLY A 180 15.76 -29.73 -6.92
N ASP A 181 17.02 -29.51 -7.27
CA ASP A 181 18.17 -29.80 -6.38
C ASP A 181 18.09 -29.05 -5.05
N PHE A 182 17.61 -27.80 -5.06
CA PHE A 182 17.38 -27.02 -3.85
C PHE A 182 16.26 -27.63 -2.99
N LEU A 183 15.13 -28.01 -3.59
CA LEU A 183 14.01 -28.63 -2.89
C LEU A 183 14.39 -29.99 -2.29
N ASP A 184 15.10 -30.83 -3.04
CA ASP A 184 15.61 -32.13 -2.57
C ASP A 184 16.58 -31.96 -1.38
N LYS A 185 17.49 -30.99 -1.47
CA LYS A 185 18.42 -30.66 -0.39
C LYS A 185 17.67 -30.16 0.86
N TYR A 186 16.66 -29.30 0.67
CA TYR A 186 15.83 -28.80 1.77
C TYR A 186 15.14 -29.95 2.48
N GLU A 187 14.50 -30.87 1.74
CA GLU A 187 13.83 -32.05 2.29
C GLU A 187 14.80 -32.98 3.03
N GLU A 188 16.00 -33.22 2.46
CA GLU A 188 17.03 -34.07 3.10
C GLU A 188 17.54 -33.48 4.43
N GLU A 189 17.75 -32.15 4.49
CA GLU A 189 18.30 -31.47 5.67
C GLU A 189 17.26 -31.24 6.76
N GLU A 190 16.03 -30.85 6.40
CA GLU A 190 14.96 -30.57 7.38
C GLU A 190 14.10 -31.78 7.70
N GLY A 191 14.19 -32.85 6.91
CA GLY A 191 13.36 -34.05 7.05
C GLY A 191 11.87 -33.81 6.77
N ARG A 192 11.58 -32.78 5.96
CA ARG A 192 10.24 -32.36 5.54
C ARG A 192 10.29 -31.71 4.16
N GLU A 193 9.26 -31.91 3.35
CA GLU A 193 9.05 -31.18 2.11
C GLU A 193 8.66 -29.72 2.41
N LEU A 194 9.02 -28.80 1.53
CA LEU A 194 8.36 -27.48 1.46
C LEU A 194 6.92 -27.70 1.04
N VAL A 195 5.98 -27.55 1.98
CA VAL A 195 4.59 -27.87 1.75
C VAL A 195 3.94 -26.79 0.92
N THR A 196 3.67 -27.10 -0.35
CA THR A 196 2.82 -26.30 -1.21
C THR A 196 1.38 -26.38 -0.71
N ILE A 197 0.65 -25.27 -0.79
CA ILE A 197 -0.77 -25.23 -0.50
C ILE A 197 -1.50 -25.95 -1.64
N SER A 198 -2.04 -27.14 -1.39
CA SER A 198 -2.97 -27.74 -2.35
C SER A 198 -4.25 -26.89 -2.39
N PRO A 199 -4.71 -26.44 -3.56
CA PRO A 199 -5.91 -25.62 -3.63
C PRO A 199 -7.08 -26.40 -3.05
N SER A 200 -7.63 -25.91 -1.91
CA SER A 200 -8.84 -26.49 -1.34
C SER A 200 -9.97 -26.43 -2.36
N PRO A 201 -10.68 -27.53 -2.65
CA PRO A 201 -11.75 -27.49 -3.61
C PRO A 201 -12.90 -26.64 -3.07
N THR A 202 -12.97 -25.42 -3.60
CA THR A 202 -14.16 -24.61 -3.85
C THR A 202 -15.34 -24.64 -2.86
N ALA A 203 -15.71 -23.46 -2.44
CA ALA A 203 -16.98 -23.06 -1.84
C ALA A 203 -18.17 -23.99 -2.18
N VAL A 204 -18.73 -24.56 -1.14
CA VAL A 204 -20.04 -25.21 -1.17
C VAL A 204 -21.10 -24.11 -1.43
N PRO A 205 -22.00 -24.25 -2.41
CA PRO A 205 -23.01 -23.23 -2.65
C PRO A 205 -23.90 -23.05 -1.41
N VAL A 206 -24.02 -21.83 -0.94
CA VAL A 206 -24.91 -21.44 0.16
C VAL A 206 -26.34 -21.74 -0.24
N ILE A 207 -26.91 -22.79 0.33
CA ILE A 207 -28.35 -23.09 0.27
C ILE A 207 -29.06 -22.04 1.15
N MET A 208 -29.77 -21.13 0.54
CA MET A 208 -30.61 -20.17 1.23
C MET A 208 -31.64 -20.89 2.13
N SER A 209 -31.54 -20.72 3.42
CA SER A 209 -32.54 -21.15 4.40
C SER A 209 -33.61 -20.07 4.57
N PRO A 210 -34.88 -20.45 4.83
CA PRO A 210 -36.01 -19.55 4.79
C PRO A 210 -36.07 -18.59 5.99
N THR A 211 -36.55 -17.40 5.70
CA THR A 211 -36.81 -16.24 6.56
C THR A 211 -37.40 -16.58 7.94
N PRO A 212 -36.85 -16.09 9.05
CA PRO A 212 -37.54 -16.16 10.35
C PRO A 212 -38.55 -15.00 10.51
N THR A 213 -39.65 -15.36 11.07
CA THR A 213 -40.83 -14.54 11.41
C THR A 213 -40.49 -13.48 12.46
N VAL A 214 -40.95 -12.26 12.20
CA VAL A 214 -40.82 -11.08 13.06
C VAL A 214 -41.40 -11.31 14.43
N THR A 215 -40.63 -11.04 15.48
CA THR A 215 -41.14 -10.89 16.88
C THR A 215 -40.82 -9.45 17.33
N GLU A 216 -41.82 -8.84 17.98
CA GLU A 216 -41.92 -7.43 18.36
C GLU A 216 -40.75 -6.90 19.21
N ILE A 217 -40.39 -5.64 18.96
CA ILE A 217 -39.36 -4.85 19.65
C ILE A 217 -39.95 -4.23 20.92
N PRO A 218 -39.30 -4.32 22.09
CA PRO A 218 -39.64 -3.47 23.24
C PRO A 218 -39.02 -2.08 23.10
N GLU A 219 -39.77 -1.08 23.56
CA GLU A 219 -39.46 0.34 23.59
C GLU A 219 -38.18 0.68 24.40
N ALA A 220 -37.41 1.61 23.86
CA ALA A 220 -36.22 2.16 24.46
C ALA A 220 -36.56 3.16 25.59
N THR A 221 -35.97 2.97 26.75
CA THR A 221 -35.94 3.97 27.82
C THR A 221 -34.51 4.16 28.34
N GLU A 222 -34.17 5.45 28.43
CA GLU A 222 -33.13 6.08 29.26
C GLU A 222 -31.67 6.18 28.73
N THR A 223 -31.26 7.42 28.67
CA THR A 223 -29.93 7.97 28.41
C THR A 223 -28.93 7.54 29.50
N PRO A 224 -27.74 7.07 29.20
CA PRO A 224 -26.70 6.81 30.21
C PRO A 224 -25.93 8.09 30.56
N GLU A 225 -25.71 8.28 31.86
CA GLU A 225 -24.80 9.27 32.44
C GLU A 225 -23.33 8.98 32.06
N PRO A 226 -22.42 9.97 32.10
CA PRO A 226 -21.03 9.80 31.70
C PRO A 226 -20.27 8.87 32.65
N MET A 227 -19.65 7.85 32.08
CA MET A 227 -18.89 6.82 32.79
C MET A 227 -17.56 7.39 33.29
N GLN A 228 -17.31 7.22 34.57
CA GLN A 228 -16.05 7.55 35.23
C GLN A 228 -14.93 6.65 34.72
N THR A 229 -13.75 7.21 34.50
CA THR A 229 -12.52 6.52 34.10
C THR A 229 -12.22 5.33 35.02
N PRO A 230 -12.06 4.12 34.50
CA PRO A 230 -11.72 2.97 35.34
C PRO A 230 -10.26 3.05 35.78
N VAL A 231 -10.05 2.93 37.09
CA VAL A 231 -8.75 2.70 37.72
C VAL A 231 -8.26 1.32 37.28
N ILE A 232 -7.08 1.27 36.71
CA ILE A 232 -6.38 0.05 36.29
C ILE A 232 -6.17 -0.85 37.53
N THR A 233 -6.98 -1.89 37.67
CA THR A 233 -6.73 -2.99 38.61
C THR A 233 -5.75 -3.96 37.95
N LYS A 234 -4.69 -4.34 38.66
CA LYS A 234 -3.64 -5.27 38.24
C LYS A 234 -4.21 -6.44 37.43
N GLU A 235 -3.71 -6.58 36.18
CA GLU A 235 -3.90 -7.75 35.35
C GLU A 235 -3.23 -8.99 36.00
N PRO A 236 -3.78 -10.21 35.80
CA PRO A 236 -3.14 -11.43 36.27
C PRO A 236 -1.82 -11.68 35.52
N GLU A 237 -0.77 -12.08 36.22
CA GLU A 237 0.52 -12.45 35.64
C GLU A 237 0.34 -13.58 34.60
N PRO A 238 0.97 -13.49 33.42
CA PRO A 238 0.81 -14.49 32.36
C PRO A 238 1.49 -15.81 32.75
N THR A 239 0.72 -16.86 32.89
CA THR A 239 1.23 -18.23 32.98
C THR A 239 1.29 -18.82 31.58
N GLY A 240 2.49 -18.92 31.00
CA GLY A 240 2.68 -19.50 29.68
C GLY A 240 2.16 -20.94 29.60
N ILE A 241 1.18 -21.18 28.73
CA ILE A 241 0.66 -22.49 28.37
C ILE A 241 0.94 -22.70 26.89
N PRO A 242 1.57 -23.81 26.47
CA PRO A 242 1.70 -24.14 25.05
C PRO A 242 0.31 -24.31 24.41
N VAL A 243 0.10 -23.70 23.25
CA VAL A 243 -1.18 -23.80 22.51
C VAL A 243 -1.35 -25.23 22.00
N ALA A 244 -2.48 -25.87 22.31
CA ALA A 244 -2.79 -27.19 21.80
C ALA A 244 -3.30 -27.12 20.36
N GLU A 245 -2.99 -28.13 19.54
CA GLU A 245 -3.18 -28.27 18.09
C GLU A 245 -4.60 -27.98 17.52
N GLN A 246 -5.60 -27.66 18.31
CA GLN A 246 -7.00 -27.40 17.90
C GLN A 246 -7.55 -26.01 18.25
N ASP A 247 -6.72 -25.10 18.73
CA ASP A 247 -7.20 -23.83 19.33
C ASP A 247 -6.40 -22.62 18.82
N THR A 248 -6.19 -22.55 17.50
CA THR A 248 -5.51 -21.42 16.84
C THR A 248 -6.35 -20.14 16.91
N PRO A 249 -5.74 -18.97 17.18
CA PRO A 249 -6.45 -17.69 17.40
C PRO A 249 -6.92 -17.05 16.10
N ASN A 250 -7.80 -16.04 16.20
CA ASN A 250 -7.93 -15.01 15.18
C ASN A 250 -6.61 -14.24 15.06
N ILE A 251 -6.21 -13.89 13.84
CA ILE A 251 -4.94 -13.23 13.55
C ILE A 251 -5.24 -11.88 12.92
N ILE A 252 -4.74 -10.81 13.53
CA ILE A 252 -4.91 -9.44 13.05
C ILE A 252 -3.52 -8.84 12.82
N PHE A 253 -3.25 -8.41 11.58
CA PHE A 253 -2.13 -7.55 11.25
C PHE A 253 -2.66 -6.12 11.13
N LEU A 254 -2.06 -5.19 11.86
CA LEU A 254 -2.38 -3.77 11.79
C LEU A 254 -1.13 -2.99 11.39
N GLN A 255 -1.10 -2.61 10.13
CA GLN A 255 -0.07 -1.75 9.56
C GLN A 255 -0.42 -0.29 9.84
N LEU A 256 0.47 0.42 10.52
CA LEU A 256 0.30 1.80 10.96
C LEU A 256 1.03 2.75 10.03
N GLU A 257 0.29 3.60 9.35
CA GLU A 257 0.81 4.60 8.40
C GLU A 257 1.80 5.56 9.05
N SER A 258 3.02 5.58 8.55
CA SER A 258 4.11 6.47 9.01
C SER A 258 4.36 6.42 10.52
N PHE A 259 4.07 5.30 11.19
CA PHE A 259 4.18 5.19 12.65
C PHE A 259 5.62 4.90 13.07
N PHE A 260 6.23 5.86 13.74
CA PHE A 260 7.62 5.83 14.14
C PHE A 260 7.79 6.47 15.53
N ASP A 261 8.60 5.84 16.39
CA ASP A 261 8.90 6.36 17.73
C ASP A 261 9.94 7.49 17.63
N VAL A 262 9.48 8.73 17.75
CA VAL A 262 10.29 9.93 17.58
C VAL A 262 11.44 10.07 18.61
N LYS A 263 11.46 9.24 19.66
CA LYS A 263 12.59 9.20 20.60
C LYS A 263 13.90 8.75 19.95
N TYR A 264 13.84 8.05 18.79
CA TYR A 264 15.02 7.65 18.03
C TYR A 264 15.65 8.79 17.22
N ILE A 265 15.02 9.96 17.16
CA ILE A 265 15.63 11.16 16.56
C ILE A 265 16.65 11.72 17.54
N ASP A 266 17.90 11.86 17.11
CA ASP A 266 18.98 12.43 17.92
C ASP A 266 18.64 13.86 18.38
N ASN A 267 18.79 14.11 19.68
CA ASN A 267 18.47 15.41 20.31
C ASN A 267 17.01 15.85 20.18
N PHE A 268 16.08 14.94 19.91
CA PHE A 268 14.64 15.21 20.01
C PHE A 268 14.20 15.17 21.49
N SER A 269 13.28 16.02 21.86
CA SER A 269 12.53 15.87 23.09
C SER A 269 11.12 16.43 22.97
N ALA A 270 10.19 15.85 23.70
CA ALA A 270 8.82 16.31 23.83
C ALA A 270 8.46 16.48 25.32
N SER A 271 7.49 17.34 25.61
CA SER A 271 7.03 17.58 27.01
C SER A 271 6.36 16.33 27.63
N GLU A 272 5.85 15.42 26.80
CA GLU A 272 5.31 14.11 27.19
C GLU A 272 5.63 13.08 26.09
N ASP A 273 5.62 11.79 26.41
CA ASP A 273 5.75 10.72 25.42
C ASP A 273 4.50 10.77 24.51
N PRO A 274 4.64 10.89 23.17
CA PRO A 274 3.50 10.89 22.27
C PRO A 274 2.83 9.52 22.10
N ILE A 275 3.54 8.42 22.40
CA ILE A 275 3.06 7.05 22.23
C ILE A 275 3.26 6.19 23.48
N PRO A 276 2.75 6.65 24.64
CA PRO A 276 3.02 5.99 25.92
C PRO A 276 2.40 4.59 26.00
N PHE A 277 1.29 4.34 25.29
CA PHE A 277 0.67 3.03 25.28
C PHE A 277 1.46 2.03 24.42
N PHE A 278 1.92 2.43 23.26
CA PHE A 278 2.80 1.60 22.42
C PHE A 278 4.13 1.31 23.13
N THR A 279 4.72 2.31 23.83
CA THR A 279 5.89 2.10 24.70
C THR A 279 5.63 1.05 25.77
N PHE A 280 4.47 1.10 26.43
CA PHE A 280 4.04 0.07 27.40
C PHE A 280 3.90 -1.31 26.74
N LEU A 281 3.35 -1.40 25.54
CA LEU A 281 3.20 -2.68 24.83
C LEU A 281 4.56 -3.32 24.54
N LYS A 282 5.53 -2.55 24.06
CA LYS A 282 6.91 -3.05 23.82
C LYS A 282 7.59 -3.61 25.08
N GLU A 283 7.27 -3.07 26.25
CA GLU A 283 7.83 -3.57 27.51
C GLU A 283 7.19 -4.88 27.99
N LYS A 284 6.00 -5.23 27.48
CA LYS A 284 5.17 -6.34 28.02
C LYS A 284 4.99 -7.49 27.07
N TYR A 285 5.09 -7.27 25.78
CA TYR A 285 4.78 -8.24 24.73
C TYR A 285 5.98 -8.43 23.80
N PRO A 286 6.08 -9.57 23.12
CA PRO A 286 7.14 -9.80 22.13
C PRO A 286 7.20 -8.67 21.13
N SER A 287 8.36 -8.07 20.94
CA SER A 287 8.59 -6.90 20.10
C SER A 287 9.96 -6.95 19.44
N GLY A 288 10.26 -5.94 18.66
CA GLY A 288 11.58 -5.74 18.05
C GLY A 288 11.54 -4.65 17.00
N PHE A 289 12.68 -4.39 16.42
CA PHE A 289 12.77 -3.56 15.24
C PHE A 289 12.25 -4.32 14.01
N LEU A 290 11.61 -3.57 13.12
CA LEU A 290 11.15 -4.03 11.82
C LEU A 290 11.88 -3.25 10.74
N GLU A 291 12.70 -3.94 9.95
CA GLU A 291 13.32 -3.32 8.78
C GLU A 291 12.32 -3.34 7.61
N VAL A 292 12.08 -2.16 7.04
CA VAL A 292 11.03 -1.92 6.05
C VAL A 292 11.61 -1.44 4.72
N PRO A 293 10.98 -1.76 3.57
CA PRO A 293 11.57 -1.49 2.24
C PRO A 293 11.52 -0.03 1.81
N SER A 294 10.86 0.85 2.57
CA SER A 294 10.56 2.22 2.13
C SER A 294 10.74 3.24 3.24
N ILE A 295 10.95 4.52 2.85
CA ILE A 295 10.97 5.68 3.76
C ILE A 295 10.11 6.80 3.18
N GLY A 296 9.26 7.42 4.00
CA GLY A 296 8.47 8.61 3.69
C GLY A 296 7.34 8.43 2.69
N ALA A 297 7.22 7.23 2.11
CA ALA A 297 6.15 6.79 1.24
C ALA A 297 6.35 5.28 0.92
N GLY A 298 5.35 4.64 0.32
CA GLY A 298 5.48 3.26 -0.13
C GLY A 298 4.79 2.24 0.76
N THR A 299 3.71 2.63 1.42
CA THR A 299 2.85 1.77 2.25
C THR A 299 2.58 0.39 1.63
N ALA A 300 2.26 0.36 0.30
CA ALA A 300 2.01 -0.88 -0.45
C ALA A 300 3.25 -1.79 -0.59
N ASN A 301 4.46 -1.28 -0.43
CA ASN A 301 5.68 -2.07 -0.48
C ASN A 301 5.86 -2.89 0.81
N THR A 302 5.61 -2.27 1.96
CA THR A 302 5.59 -2.99 3.24
C THR A 302 4.40 -3.96 3.33
N GLU A 303 3.22 -3.59 2.78
CA GLU A 303 2.11 -4.53 2.61
C GLU A 303 2.52 -5.77 1.81
N PHE A 304 3.19 -5.56 0.67
CA PHE A 304 3.67 -6.66 -0.17
C PHE A 304 4.55 -7.63 0.62
N GLU A 305 5.57 -7.13 1.30
CA GLU A 305 6.47 -7.96 2.09
C GLU A 305 5.76 -8.68 3.24
N CYS A 306 4.92 -7.96 4.00
CA CYS A 306 4.19 -8.55 5.12
C CYS A 306 3.05 -9.51 4.72
N ILE A 307 2.52 -9.41 3.50
CA ILE A 307 1.46 -10.32 3.04
C ILE A 307 2.04 -11.55 2.33
N THR A 308 3.15 -11.39 1.60
CA THR A 308 3.70 -12.46 0.76
C THR A 308 4.92 -13.16 1.36
N GLY A 309 5.63 -12.52 2.29
CA GLY A 309 6.94 -12.98 2.76
C GLY A 309 8.06 -12.80 1.73
N MET A 310 7.86 -12.03 0.65
CA MET A 310 8.80 -11.84 -0.44
C MET A 310 9.56 -10.53 -0.29
N ASN A 311 10.88 -10.54 -0.51
CA ASN A 311 11.74 -9.37 -0.39
C ASN A 311 11.64 -8.46 -1.62
N LEU A 312 11.30 -7.19 -1.41
CA LEU A 312 11.18 -6.19 -2.46
C LEU A 312 12.53 -5.80 -3.10
N ASP A 313 13.63 -5.96 -2.40
CA ASP A 313 14.98 -5.59 -2.89
C ASP A 313 15.40 -6.34 -4.15
N PHE A 314 14.77 -7.47 -4.46
CA PHE A 314 15.04 -8.21 -5.69
C PHE A 314 14.34 -7.64 -6.92
N PHE A 315 13.33 -6.77 -6.73
CA PHE A 315 12.61 -6.14 -7.83
C PHE A 315 13.38 -4.96 -8.44
N GLY A 316 12.95 -4.55 -9.62
CA GLY A 316 13.54 -3.40 -10.30
C GLY A 316 13.38 -2.09 -9.50
N PRO A 317 14.28 -1.12 -9.73
CA PRO A 317 14.33 0.11 -8.95
C PRO A 317 13.02 0.89 -8.96
N GLY A 318 12.46 1.12 -7.78
CA GLY A 318 11.21 1.87 -7.59
C GLY A 318 9.96 1.11 -8.06
N GLU A 319 10.05 -0.20 -8.20
CA GLU A 319 8.92 -1.03 -8.57
C GLU A 319 7.93 -1.17 -7.40
N TYR A 320 6.66 -1.13 -7.73
CA TYR A 320 5.55 -1.44 -6.83
C TYR A 320 4.88 -2.71 -7.36
N PRO A 321 5.07 -3.88 -6.75
CA PRO A 321 4.45 -5.13 -7.21
C PRO A 321 2.93 -5.03 -7.36
N TYR A 322 2.26 -4.21 -6.55
CA TYR A 322 0.82 -3.92 -6.65
C TYR A 322 0.42 -3.28 -7.98
N LYS A 323 1.32 -2.56 -8.62
CA LYS A 323 1.05 -1.81 -9.87
C LYS A 323 1.61 -2.50 -11.10
N THR A 324 2.52 -3.45 -10.90
CA THR A 324 3.18 -4.20 -11.97
C THR A 324 2.71 -5.65 -11.99
N LEU A 325 3.25 -6.49 -11.12
CA LEU A 325 3.03 -7.93 -11.09
C LEU A 325 1.61 -8.30 -10.61
N LEU A 326 1.23 -7.85 -9.41
CA LEU A 326 0.00 -8.27 -8.72
C LEU A 326 -1.28 -7.65 -9.27
N LYS A 327 -1.15 -6.73 -10.22
CA LYS A 327 -2.29 -6.20 -10.95
C LYS A 327 -3.02 -7.29 -11.75
N ASP A 328 -2.26 -8.22 -12.32
CA ASP A 328 -2.75 -9.22 -13.27
C ASP A 328 -2.41 -10.67 -12.86
N ASN A 329 -1.57 -10.87 -11.83
CA ASN A 329 -1.08 -12.18 -11.40
C ASN A 329 -1.35 -12.42 -9.92
N THR A 330 -1.43 -13.70 -9.56
CA THR A 330 -1.52 -14.19 -8.18
C THR A 330 -0.16 -14.69 -7.71
N CYS A 331 0.07 -14.68 -6.40
CA CYS A 331 1.22 -15.34 -5.79
C CYS A 331 0.85 -15.89 -4.41
N GLU A 332 1.74 -16.65 -3.80
CA GLU A 332 1.60 -17.08 -2.41
C GLU A 332 1.42 -15.87 -1.49
N SER A 333 0.53 -16.01 -0.51
CA SER A 333 0.25 -14.97 0.47
C SER A 333 -0.27 -15.56 1.78
N MET A 334 -0.19 -14.79 2.86
CA MET A 334 -0.79 -15.13 4.15
C MET A 334 -2.29 -15.46 4.05
N ALA A 335 -3.02 -14.77 3.14
CA ALA A 335 -4.45 -15.04 2.98
C ALA A 335 -4.69 -16.43 2.40
N TYR A 336 -3.95 -16.86 1.39
CA TYR A 336 -4.06 -18.22 0.86
C TYR A 336 -3.65 -19.28 1.88
N ILE A 337 -2.53 -19.05 2.58
CA ILE A 337 -2.03 -19.98 3.62
C ILE A 337 -3.06 -20.18 4.71
N LEU A 338 -3.56 -19.10 5.29
CA LEU A 338 -4.51 -19.16 6.39
C LEU A 338 -5.89 -19.67 5.97
N LYS A 339 -6.34 -19.38 4.74
CA LYS A 339 -7.56 -19.96 4.19
C LYS A 339 -7.48 -21.48 4.05
N ASN A 340 -6.30 -22.02 3.71
CA ASN A 340 -6.09 -23.47 3.71
C ASN A 340 -6.26 -24.07 5.11
N GLN A 341 -5.99 -23.28 6.17
CA GLN A 341 -6.22 -23.63 7.56
C GLN A 341 -7.67 -23.34 8.05
N GLY A 342 -8.57 -22.93 7.14
CA GLY A 342 -9.98 -22.67 7.44
C GLY A 342 -10.27 -21.27 8.02
N TYR A 343 -9.39 -20.28 7.79
CA TYR A 343 -9.64 -18.88 8.10
C TYR A 343 -10.47 -18.19 7.03
N SER A 344 -11.22 -17.17 7.42
CA SER A 344 -11.76 -16.15 6.51
C SER A 344 -10.81 -14.96 6.46
N ALA A 345 -10.43 -14.51 5.26
CA ALA A 345 -9.46 -13.46 5.08
C ALA A 345 -10.12 -12.13 4.71
N THR A 346 -9.92 -11.09 5.53
CA THR A 346 -10.47 -9.74 5.31
C THR A 346 -9.36 -8.70 5.32
N ALA A 347 -9.21 -7.96 4.21
CA ALA A 347 -8.40 -6.75 4.19
C ALA A 347 -9.26 -5.53 4.52
N MET A 348 -8.69 -4.50 5.18
CA MET A 348 -9.38 -3.24 5.42
C MET A 348 -8.43 -2.05 5.42
N HIS A 349 -8.92 -0.92 4.91
CA HIS A 349 -8.16 0.32 4.85
C HIS A 349 -9.08 1.53 4.93
N ASN A 350 -8.84 2.44 5.86
CA ASN A 350 -9.64 3.65 6.02
C ASN A 350 -9.27 4.75 5.00
N ASN A 351 -8.92 4.34 3.78
CA ASN A 351 -8.64 5.20 2.63
C ASN A 351 -9.30 4.63 1.37
N ASP A 352 -9.16 5.34 0.24
CA ASP A 352 -9.71 5.01 -1.08
C ASP A 352 -9.37 3.57 -1.52
N GLY A 353 -10.40 2.81 -1.87
CA GLY A 353 -10.29 1.39 -2.20
C GLY A 353 -9.57 1.10 -3.51
N THR A 354 -9.48 2.07 -4.41
CA THR A 354 -8.80 1.94 -5.70
C THR A 354 -7.33 2.33 -5.64
N PHE A 355 -6.92 3.05 -4.58
CA PHE A 355 -5.55 3.50 -4.42
C PHE A 355 -4.58 2.31 -4.35
N TYR A 356 -3.49 2.35 -5.11
CA TYR A 356 -2.58 1.22 -5.39
C TYR A 356 -3.27 0.02 -6.05
N ASN A 357 -4.47 0.19 -6.63
CA ASN A 357 -5.25 -0.91 -7.25
C ASN A 357 -5.61 -2.03 -6.25
N ARG A 358 -5.74 -1.70 -4.94
CA ARG A 358 -5.98 -2.68 -3.87
C ARG A 358 -7.24 -3.51 -4.08
N ASN A 359 -8.30 -2.91 -4.66
CA ASN A 359 -9.54 -3.61 -5.01
C ASN A 359 -9.33 -4.83 -5.94
N ASN A 360 -8.28 -4.86 -6.75
CA ASN A 360 -7.91 -6.02 -7.57
C ASN A 360 -6.78 -6.84 -6.93
N VAL A 361 -5.78 -6.15 -6.36
CA VAL A 361 -4.60 -6.81 -5.79
C VAL A 361 -4.97 -7.72 -4.62
N PHE A 362 -5.86 -7.30 -3.72
CA PHE A 362 -6.27 -8.16 -2.62
C PHE A 362 -7.07 -9.40 -3.08
N ALA A 363 -7.83 -9.29 -4.18
CA ALA A 363 -8.44 -10.45 -4.82
C ALA A 363 -7.38 -11.44 -5.34
N ASN A 364 -6.30 -10.92 -5.95
CA ASN A 364 -5.18 -11.70 -6.44
C ASN A 364 -4.31 -12.27 -5.31
N LEU A 365 -4.30 -11.64 -4.15
CA LEU A 365 -3.65 -12.13 -2.93
C LEU A 365 -4.55 -13.05 -2.08
N GLY A 366 -5.77 -13.35 -2.52
CA GLY A 366 -6.63 -14.37 -1.93
C GLY A 366 -7.56 -13.90 -0.80
N PHE A 367 -7.71 -12.59 -0.56
CA PHE A 367 -8.66 -12.08 0.43
C PHE A 367 -10.11 -12.31 -0.02
N ASP A 368 -10.98 -12.71 0.92
CA ASP A 368 -12.40 -12.92 0.67
C ASP A 368 -13.18 -11.61 0.67
N ARG A 369 -12.71 -10.61 1.44
CA ARG A 369 -13.34 -9.29 1.60
C ARG A 369 -12.33 -8.17 1.61
N TYR A 370 -12.75 -7.02 1.07
CA TYR A 370 -12.01 -5.77 1.23
C TYR A 370 -12.94 -4.65 1.68
N VAL A 371 -12.62 -4.05 2.84
CA VAL A 371 -13.37 -2.96 3.45
C VAL A 371 -12.57 -1.67 3.31
N SER A 372 -12.87 -0.85 2.32
CA SER A 372 -12.27 0.47 2.13
C SER A 372 -13.15 1.57 2.72
N ILE A 373 -12.66 2.82 2.70
CA ILE A 373 -13.37 3.97 3.29
C ILE A 373 -14.79 4.13 2.75
N GLU A 374 -15.03 3.76 1.50
CA GLU A 374 -16.32 3.86 0.85
C GLU A 374 -17.39 2.98 1.53
N TYR A 375 -16.97 1.97 2.30
CA TYR A 375 -17.83 1.07 3.07
C TYR A 375 -17.85 1.40 4.57
N MET A 376 -17.19 2.49 5.00
CA MET A 376 -17.11 2.95 6.38
C MET A 376 -17.92 4.24 6.55
N ALA A 377 -19.15 4.13 7.04
CA ALA A 377 -20.01 5.30 7.23
C ALA A 377 -19.49 6.21 8.35
N LYS A 378 -19.59 7.53 8.14
CA LYS A 378 -19.33 8.59 9.11
C LYS A 378 -17.87 8.60 9.64
N ALA A 379 -16.91 8.44 8.74
CA ALA A 379 -15.52 8.60 9.10
C ALA A 379 -15.23 10.02 9.59
N GLU A 380 -14.69 10.14 10.79
CA GLU A 380 -14.09 11.39 11.26
C GLU A 380 -12.77 11.60 10.52
N VAL A 381 -12.44 12.84 10.21
CA VAL A 381 -11.21 13.21 9.53
C VAL A 381 -10.36 14.14 10.40
N ASN A 382 -9.05 14.11 10.19
CA ASN A 382 -8.13 15.07 10.77
C ASN A 382 -8.10 16.40 9.96
N GLU A 383 -7.26 17.34 10.35
CA GLU A 383 -7.16 18.67 9.73
C GLU A 383 -6.68 18.63 8.27
N LEU A 384 -6.06 17.53 7.85
CA LEU A 384 -5.62 17.26 6.47
C LEU A 384 -6.63 16.43 5.67
N ASN A 385 -7.81 16.17 6.22
CA ASN A 385 -8.87 15.34 5.63
C ASN A 385 -8.49 13.84 5.45
N TRP A 386 -7.54 13.32 6.23
CA TRP A 386 -7.33 11.89 6.36
C TRP A 386 -8.33 11.31 7.39
N ALA A 387 -8.88 10.16 7.09
CA ALA A 387 -9.77 9.47 8.03
C ALA A 387 -9.02 9.07 9.29
N LYS A 388 -9.60 9.36 10.46
CA LYS A 388 -9.02 8.95 11.74
C LYS A 388 -9.06 7.42 11.89
N ASP A 389 -7.96 6.84 12.37
CA ASP A 389 -7.77 5.39 12.46
C ASP A 389 -8.75 4.71 13.43
N ARG A 390 -9.31 5.47 14.36
CA ARG A 390 -10.31 4.99 15.32
C ARG A 390 -11.52 4.30 14.67
N ILE A 391 -11.85 4.62 13.39
CA ILE A 391 -12.93 3.94 12.66
C ILE A 391 -12.65 2.44 12.49
N LEU A 392 -11.37 2.04 12.41
CA LEU A 392 -10.95 0.66 12.25
C LEU A 392 -11.34 -0.22 13.45
N VAL A 393 -11.43 0.34 14.67
CA VAL A 393 -11.91 -0.41 15.86
C VAL A 393 -13.26 -1.05 15.57
N GLY A 394 -14.22 -0.22 15.12
CA GLY A 394 -15.57 -0.70 14.81
C GLY A 394 -15.60 -1.72 13.67
N GLN A 395 -14.74 -1.57 12.66
CA GLN A 395 -14.69 -2.49 11.51
C GLN A 395 -14.08 -3.84 11.92
N ILE A 396 -12.98 -3.84 12.67
CA ILE A 396 -12.36 -5.06 13.21
C ILE A 396 -13.34 -5.82 14.08
N MET A 397 -13.98 -5.15 15.06
CA MET A 397 -14.94 -5.78 15.97
C MET A 397 -16.17 -6.35 15.25
N LYS A 398 -16.65 -5.67 14.19
CA LYS A 398 -17.75 -6.17 13.36
C LYS A 398 -17.33 -7.41 12.56
N THR A 399 -16.11 -7.44 12.04
CA THR A 399 -15.57 -8.59 11.30
C THR A 399 -15.53 -9.81 12.22
N LEU A 400 -14.89 -9.71 13.38
CA LEU A 400 -14.81 -10.78 14.38
C LEU A 400 -16.19 -11.28 14.85
N ALA A 401 -17.19 -10.40 14.94
CA ALA A 401 -18.54 -10.78 15.36
C ALA A 401 -19.38 -11.45 14.26
N LYS A 402 -18.98 -11.29 12.99
CA LYS A 402 -19.76 -11.73 11.82
C LYS A 402 -19.42 -13.15 11.37
N THR A 403 -18.15 -13.49 11.36
CA THR A 403 -17.64 -14.78 10.91
C THR A 403 -17.82 -15.85 11.99
N LYS A 404 -17.99 -17.10 11.57
CA LYS A 404 -18.00 -18.28 12.45
C LYS A 404 -16.66 -19.01 12.39
N GLU A 405 -15.97 -18.82 11.29
CA GLU A 405 -14.62 -19.25 11.04
C GLU A 405 -13.65 -18.33 11.82
N ARG A 406 -12.43 -18.76 11.99
CA ARG A 406 -11.36 -17.86 12.47
C ARG A 406 -11.07 -16.80 11.43
N ASP A 407 -10.76 -15.59 11.88
CA ASP A 407 -10.46 -14.47 11.01
C ASP A 407 -8.97 -14.23 10.87
N TYR A 408 -8.54 -14.03 9.64
CA TYR A 408 -7.32 -13.29 9.28
C TYR A 408 -7.72 -11.90 8.82
N ILE A 409 -7.36 -10.89 9.60
CA ILE A 409 -7.65 -9.49 9.30
C ILE A 409 -6.33 -8.78 9.01
N TYR A 410 -6.22 -8.15 7.84
CA TYR A 410 -5.13 -7.27 7.48
C TYR A 410 -5.63 -5.83 7.40
N ALA A 411 -5.38 -5.04 8.45
CA ALA A 411 -5.85 -3.67 8.58
C ALA A 411 -4.71 -2.69 8.30
N ILE A 412 -5.02 -1.64 7.55
CA ILE A 412 -4.07 -0.59 7.16
C ILE A 412 -4.65 0.74 7.60
N SER A 413 -3.89 1.53 8.35
CA SER A 413 -4.26 2.87 8.79
C SER A 413 -3.87 3.95 7.78
N VAL A 414 -4.36 5.19 7.95
CA VAL A 414 -4.00 6.31 7.06
C VAL A 414 -3.77 7.64 7.81
N GLN A 415 -4.15 7.73 9.07
CA GLN A 415 -4.19 9.01 9.79
C GLN A 415 -2.81 9.69 9.85
N GLY A 416 -1.74 8.91 9.97
CA GLY A 416 -0.36 9.40 10.02
C GLY A 416 0.19 9.95 8.69
N HIS A 417 -0.56 9.85 7.58
CA HIS A 417 -0.08 10.19 6.24
C HIS A 417 0.24 11.69 6.05
N GLY A 418 1.36 11.98 5.35
CA GLY A 418 1.72 13.32 4.85
C GLY A 418 0.71 13.82 3.79
N ALA A 419 0.87 15.02 3.15
CA ALA A 419 1.90 16.00 3.40
C ALA A 419 1.63 16.79 4.68
N TYR A 420 2.64 16.91 5.54
CA TYR A 420 2.50 17.60 6.82
C TYR A 420 2.54 19.12 6.62
N PRO A 421 1.79 19.91 7.45
CA PRO A 421 1.63 21.36 7.24
C PRO A 421 2.89 22.14 7.63
N GLU A 422 3.32 23.07 6.79
CA GLU A 422 4.45 23.95 7.05
C GLU A 422 4.09 25.12 8.02
N GLU A 423 2.78 25.33 8.24
CA GLU A 423 2.25 26.37 9.13
C GLU A 423 1.43 25.75 10.27
N PRO A 424 1.26 26.43 11.41
CA PRO A 424 0.47 25.91 12.52
C PRO A 424 -1.01 25.85 12.13
N ILE A 425 -1.58 24.64 12.06
CA ILE A 425 -3.01 24.42 11.76
C ILE A 425 -3.77 23.83 12.96
N LEU A 426 -3.08 23.29 13.94
CA LEU A 426 -3.72 22.75 15.14
C LEU A 426 -4.32 23.89 15.97
N PRO A 427 -5.58 23.77 16.42
CA PRO A 427 -6.26 24.84 17.18
C PRO A 427 -5.60 25.13 18.54
N GLU A 428 -5.14 24.08 19.22
CA GLU A 428 -4.37 24.15 20.47
C GLU A 428 -3.41 22.95 20.50
N THR A 429 -2.15 23.18 20.85
CA THR A 429 -1.17 22.13 21.11
C THR A 429 -0.90 22.04 22.60
N THR A 430 -1.06 20.88 23.20
CA THR A 430 -0.70 20.60 24.58
C THR A 430 0.73 20.09 24.71
N MET A 431 1.34 19.70 23.60
CA MET A 431 2.68 19.14 23.55
C MET A 431 3.68 20.16 23.03
N GLU A 432 4.77 20.36 23.77
CA GLU A 432 5.93 21.14 23.34
C GLU A 432 7.00 20.17 22.84
N ILE A 433 7.63 20.47 21.69
CA ILE A 433 8.71 19.67 21.12
C ILE A 433 9.97 20.50 20.94
N HIS A 434 11.10 19.81 20.99
CA HIS A 434 12.40 20.36 20.63
C HIS A 434 13.03 19.47 19.55
N LEU A 435 13.47 20.08 18.47
CA LEU A 435 14.11 19.40 17.33
C LEU A 435 15.60 19.74 17.27
N PRO A 436 16.44 18.83 16.72
CA PRO A 436 17.80 19.18 16.34
C PRO A 436 17.82 20.31 15.29
N GLU A 437 18.95 21.03 15.18
CA GLU A 437 19.06 22.21 14.31
C GLU A 437 18.80 21.84 12.83
N GLU A 438 19.21 20.68 12.42
CA GLU A 438 19.07 20.13 11.06
C GLU A 438 17.59 19.97 10.64
N LEU A 439 16.71 19.72 11.60
CA LEU A 439 15.26 19.54 11.38
C LEU A 439 14.44 20.78 11.75
N GLY A 440 15.08 21.88 12.11
CA GLY A 440 14.38 23.09 12.58
C GLY A 440 13.40 23.70 11.58
N GLU A 441 13.64 23.54 10.27
CA GLU A 441 12.73 23.97 9.20
C GLU A 441 11.41 23.20 9.18
N TYR A 442 11.40 21.94 9.69
CA TYR A 442 10.23 21.07 9.75
C TYR A 442 9.42 21.21 11.04
N TYR A 443 9.65 22.23 11.88
CA TYR A 443 9.09 22.34 13.24
C TYR A 443 7.56 22.15 13.29
N TYR A 444 6.79 22.85 12.47
CA TYR A 444 5.33 22.73 12.47
C TYR A 444 4.84 21.40 11.93
N GLN A 445 5.56 20.83 10.99
CA GLN A 445 5.29 19.50 10.42
C GLN A 445 5.48 18.42 11.50
N TYR A 446 6.59 18.48 12.28
CA TYR A 446 6.80 17.58 13.41
C TYR A 446 5.80 17.77 14.52
N LEU A 447 5.45 19.01 14.84
CA LEU A 447 4.45 19.30 15.86
C LEU A 447 3.09 18.68 15.51
N TYR A 448 2.69 18.81 14.23
CA TYR A 448 1.48 18.16 13.73
C TYR A 448 1.61 16.63 13.76
N TYR A 449 2.71 16.10 13.27
CA TYR A 449 2.97 14.67 13.22
C TYR A 449 2.93 14.01 14.60
N VAL A 450 3.59 14.59 15.58
CA VAL A 450 3.60 14.09 16.96
C VAL A 450 2.20 14.10 17.58
N HIS A 451 1.37 15.07 17.19
CA HIS A 451 -0.04 15.10 17.61
C HIS A 451 -0.85 13.95 16.97
N GLN A 452 -0.60 13.65 15.69
CA GLN A 452 -1.21 12.48 15.04
C GLN A 452 -0.75 11.17 15.69
N LEU A 453 0.53 11.03 16.02
CA LEU A 453 1.04 9.87 16.76
C LEU A 453 0.29 9.64 18.09
N LYS A 454 0.02 10.72 18.83
CA LYS A 454 -0.74 10.63 20.09
C LYS A 454 -2.16 10.11 19.85
N GLU A 455 -2.87 10.62 18.86
CA GLU A 455 -4.20 10.12 18.51
C GLU A 455 -4.18 8.66 18.04
N MET A 456 -3.13 8.26 17.31
CA MET A 456 -2.94 6.86 16.89
C MET A 456 -2.67 5.96 18.10
N ASP A 457 -1.90 6.41 19.08
CA ASP A 457 -1.65 5.66 20.32
C ASP A 457 -2.94 5.50 21.16
N GLU A 458 -3.79 6.53 21.23
CA GLU A 458 -5.12 6.44 21.83
C GLU A 458 -6.04 5.45 21.09
N PHE A 459 -5.96 5.41 19.76
CA PHE A 459 -6.65 4.41 18.95
C PHE A 459 -6.18 2.98 19.26
N LEU A 460 -4.87 2.75 19.40
CA LEU A 460 -4.31 1.45 19.77
C LEU A 460 -4.81 1.01 21.15
N GLN A 461 -4.86 1.91 22.10
CA GLN A 461 -5.40 1.64 23.44
C GLN A 461 -6.86 1.22 23.36
N GLU A 462 -7.69 1.94 22.61
CA GLU A 462 -9.10 1.60 22.45
C GLU A 462 -9.29 0.25 21.75
N LEU A 463 -8.51 -0.04 20.71
CA LEU A 463 -8.57 -1.32 20.00
C LEU A 463 -8.24 -2.48 20.95
N ILE A 464 -7.14 -2.40 21.67
CA ILE A 464 -6.69 -3.46 22.58
C ILE A 464 -7.69 -3.66 23.74
N LEU A 465 -8.28 -2.60 24.27
CA LEU A 465 -9.32 -2.71 25.29
C LEU A 465 -10.54 -3.49 24.76
N ASN A 466 -10.95 -3.24 23.52
CA ASN A 466 -12.06 -4.00 22.90
C ASN A 466 -11.66 -5.45 22.67
N LEU A 467 -10.49 -5.73 22.08
CA LEU A 467 -10.01 -7.08 21.82
C LEU A 467 -9.78 -7.89 23.09
N SER A 468 -9.34 -7.25 24.19
CA SER A 468 -9.18 -7.90 25.49
C SER A 468 -10.50 -8.41 26.06
N SER A 469 -11.63 -7.85 25.66
CA SER A 469 -12.97 -8.25 26.11
C SER A 469 -13.54 -9.43 25.31
N CYS A 470 -12.92 -9.81 24.19
CA CYS A 470 -13.33 -10.94 23.36
C CYS A 470 -13.09 -12.27 24.07
N GLN A 471 -14.02 -13.21 23.90
CA GLN A 471 -13.89 -14.57 24.45
C GLN A 471 -12.99 -15.45 23.59
N GLU A 472 -12.91 -15.15 22.30
CA GLU A 472 -12.05 -15.85 21.36
C GLU A 472 -10.59 -15.45 21.55
N LYS A 473 -9.68 -16.36 21.26
CA LYS A 473 -8.25 -16.05 21.23
C LYS A 473 -7.92 -15.15 20.06
N ILE A 474 -7.15 -14.12 20.33
CA ILE A 474 -6.76 -13.14 19.33
C ILE A 474 -5.26 -12.85 19.46
N VAL A 475 -4.57 -12.84 18.33
CA VAL A 475 -3.23 -12.26 18.17
C VAL A 475 -3.36 -11.01 17.33
N LEU A 476 -2.76 -9.90 17.79
CA LEU A 476 -2.67 -8.64 17.09
C LEU A 476 -1.20 -8.30 16.88
N VAL A 477 -0.81 -8.15 15.62
CA VAL A 477 0.52 -7.74 15.19
C VAL A 477 0.45 -6.27 14.78
N LEU A 478 1.08 -5.40 15.54
CA LEU A 478 1.16 -3.94 15.30
C LEU A 478 2.51 -3.60 14.72
N TYR A 479 2.58 -2.77 13.68
CA TYR A 479 3.86 -2.30 13.16
C TYR A 479 3.71 -1.04 12.31
N GLY A 480 4.78 -0.19 12.30
CA GLY A 480 4.87 0.94 11.39
C GLY A 480 5.31 0.49 9.99
N ASP A 481 4.76 1.09 8.95
CA ASP A 481 5.08 0.73 7.57
C ASP A 481 6.35 1.41 7.03
N HIS A 482 6.62 2.61 7.45
CA HIS A 482 7.83 3.39 7.14
C HIS A 482 7.94 4.63 8.03
N LEU A 483 9.11 5.28 8.03
CA LEU A 483 9.29 6.58 8.66
C LEU A 483 8.55 7.68 7.90
N PRO A 484 8.14 8.77 8.57
CA PRO A 484 7.49 9.90 7.92
C PRO A 484 8.44 10.64 6.95
N GLY A 485 7.88 11.25 5.90
CA GLY A 485 8.61 12.07 4.94
C GLY A 485 9.00 13.46 5.50
N LEU A 486 9.76 13.48 6.59
CA LEU A 486 10.13 14.68 7.37
C LEU A 486 11.64 14.92 7.43
N GLY A 487 12.35 14.63 6.35
CA GLY A 487 13.78 14.90 6.22
C GLY A 487 14.68 14.00 7.07
N LEU A 488 14.17 12.87 7.58
CA LEU A 488 14.93 11.91 8.35
C LEU A 488 15.94 11.16 7.47
N SER A 489 17.15 11.03 7.99
CA SER A 489 18.21 10.16 7.45
C SER A 489 18.81 9.34 8.59
N GLY A 490 19.53 8.27 8.25
CA GLY A 490 20.21 7.46 9.27
C GLY A 490 21.15 8.26 10.17
N GLU A 491 21.78 9.33 9.66
CA GLU A 491 22.69 10.20 10.44
C GLU A 491 21.97 10.98 11.55
N LEU A 492 20.66 11.16 11.45
CA LEU A 492 19.82 11.88 12.44
C LEU A 492 19.13 10.94 13.44
N LEU A 493 19.40 9.64 13.34
CA LEU A 493 18.75 8.61 14.15
C LEU A 493 19.75 7.91 15.07
N THR A 494 19.35 7.65 16.31
CA THR A 494 20.17 6.95 17.31
C THR A 494 20.52 5.53 16.91
N ASN A 495 19.63 4.87 16.13
CA ASN A 495 19.85 3.53 15.55
C ASN A 495 20.56 3.57 14.18
N GLN A 496 20.84 4.76 13.64
CA GLN A 496 21.50 4.98 12.35
C GLN A 496 20.84 4.29 11.14
N ASN A 497 19.56 3.94 11.26
CA ASN A 497 18.80 3.26 10.21
C ASN A 497 17.44 3.94 9.96
N ALA A 498 17.27 4.57 8.79
CA ALA A 498 16.04 5.23 8.40
C ALA A 498 14.98 4.27 7.78
N PHE A 499 15.34 3.00 7.59
CA PHE A 499 14.46 1.93 7.10
C PHE A 499 13.96 1.04 8.24
N GLN A 500 13.94 1.52 9.46
CA GLN A 500 13.64 0.73 10.63
C GLN A 500 12.50 1.38 11.42
N THR A 501 11.38 0.63 11.53
CA THR A 501 10.26 0.90 12.43
C THR A 501 10.29 -0.09 13.59
N GLU A 502 9.18 -0.27 14.28
CA GLU A 502 9.05 -1.23 15.37
C GLU A 502 7.76 -2.04 15.20
N TYR A 503 7.75 -3.25 15.76
CA TYR A 503 6.55 -4.09 15.82
C TYR A 503 6.33 -4.66 17.23
N VAL A 504 5.07 -5.03 17.50
CA VAL A 504 4.64 -5.71 18.73
C VAL A 504 3.68 -6.83 18.37
N VAL A 505 3.82 -7.99 19.03
CA VAL A 505 2.88 -9.12 18.91
C VAL A 505 2.09 -9.23 20.21
N TRP A 506 0.90 -8.65 20.25
CA TRP A 506 -0.01 -8.72 21.39
C TRP A 506 -0.96 -9.91 21.28
N SER A 507 -1.37 -10.45 22.43
CA SER A 507 -2.45 -11.45 22.47
C SER A 507 -3.30 -11.31 23.73
N ASN A 508 -4.58 -11.69 23.64
CA ASN A 508 -5.46 -11.71 24.81
C ASN A 508 -5.36 -13.02 25.64
N PHE A 509 -4.46 -13.93 25.27
CA PHE A 509 -4.29 -15.23 25.96
C PHE A 509 -2.85 -15.45 26.48
N GLY A 510 -1.98 -14.44 26.41
CA GLY A 510 -0.65 -14.46 27.00
C GLY A 510 0.40 -15.20 26.15
N LEU A 511 0.40 -15.03 24.83
CA LEU A 511 1.46 -15.52 23.95
C LEU A 511 2.79 -14.87 24.37
N MET A 512 3.79 -15.68 24.63
CA MET A 512 5.13 -15.24 25.03
C MET A 512 6.16 -15.69 23.98
N ALA A 513 7.09 -14.82 23.67
CA ALA A 513 8.24 -15.09 22.82
C ALA A 513 9.38 -14.15 23.19
N GLU A 514 10.58 -14.44 22.71
CA GLU A 514 11.72 -13.54 22.84
C GLU A 514 11.57 -12.35 21.88
N ASP A 515 12.06 -11.18 22.28
CA ASP A 515 12.19 -10.03 21.41
C ASP A 515 13.19 -10.36 20.28
N ARG A 516 12.84 -9.96 19.07
CA ARG A 516 13.69 -10.25 17.90
C ARG A 516 13.48 -9.18 16.82
N ASP A 517 14.58 -8.64 16.33
CA ASP A 517 14.58 -7.79 15.15
C ASP A 517 14.37 -8.65 13.89
N VAL A 518 13.53 -8.20 12.98
CA VAL A 518 13.20 -8.92 11.74
C VAL A 518 13.03 -7.96 10.57
N GLN A 519 13.17 -8.52 9.37
CA GLN A 519 12.77 -7.87 8.12
C GLN A 519 11.24 -7.95 7.98
N SER A 520 10.60 -6.99 7.30
CA SER A 520 9.14 -7.00 7.08
C SER A 520 8.65 -8.27 6.37
N TYR A 521 9.42 -8.82 5.43
CA TYR A 521 9.11 -10.08 4.77
C TYR A 521 9.25 -11.32 5.69
N GLN A 522 9.97 -11.21 6.83
CA GLN A 522 10.10 -12.30 7.81
C GLN A 522 9.01 -12.26 8.90
N LEU A 523 8.36 -11.10 9.10
CA LEU A 523 7.38 -10.93 10.18
C LEU A 523 6.20 -11.91 10.09
N PRO A 524 5.60 -12.19 8.91
CA PRO A 524 4.54 -13.20 8.77
C PRO A 524 5.01 -14.59 9.21
N ALA A 525 6.17 -15.02 8.74
CA ALA A 525 6.75 -16.33 9.08
C ALA A 525 6.98 -16.47 10.60
N ARG A 526 7.50 -15.42 11.24
CA ARG A 526 7.67 -15.39 12.71
C ARG A 526 6.34 -15.58 13.43
N VAL A 527 5.28 -14.89 13.01
CA VAL A 527 3.96 -14.98 13.63
C VAL A 527 3.37 -16.37 13.42
N LEU A 528 3.42 -16.93 12.21
CA LEU A 528 2.96 -18.28 11.91
C LEU A 528 3.70 -19.33 12.76
N HIS A 529 5.02 -19.21 12.86
CA HIS A 529 5.82 -20.10 13.70
C HIS A 529 5.43 -20.06 15.18
N LEU A 530 5.18 -18.86 15.73
CA LEU A 530 4.71 -18.69 17.12
C LEU A 530 3.34 -19.36 17.36
N LEU A 531 2.54 -19.51 16.32
CA LEU A 531 1.21 -20.13 16.35
C LEU A 531 1.24 -21.61 15.95
N GLY A 532 2.40 -22.17 15.61
CA GLY A 532 2.55 -23.56 15.19
C GLY A 532 1.95 -23.85 13.80
N ILE A 533 1.85 -22.81 12.94
CA ILE A 533 1.41 -22.92 11.55
C ILE A 533 2.67 -23.01 10.69
N GLU A 534 2.89 -24.16 10.05
CA GLU A 534 4.10 -24.46 9.28
C GLU A 534 3.72 -24.74 7.81
N GLU A 535 2.99 -23.82 7.17
CA GLU A 535 2.59 -23.93 5.78
C GLU A 535 3.07 -22.71 4.97
N GLY A 536 3.13 -22.87 3.66
CA GLY A 536 3.62 -21.87 2.72
C GLY A 536 5.11 -21.97 2.46
N ILE A 537 5.53 -21.76 1.20
CA ILE A 537 6.94 -21.86 0.76
C ILE A 537 7.77 -20.78 1.46
N MET A 538 7.38 -19.51 1.32
CA MET A 538 8.15 -18.41 1.90
C MET A 538 8.20 -18.44 3.43
N PRO A 539 7.09 -18.67 4.17
CA PRO A 539 7.16 -18.77 5.62
C PRO A 539 8.06 -19.90 6.11
N GLN A 540 7.97 -21.11 5.54
CA GLN A 540 8.85 -22.22 5.92
C GLN A 540 10.31 -21.91 5.62
N TYR A 541 10.60 -21.32 4.45
CA TYR A 541 11.94 -20.92 4.08
C TYR A 541 12.53 -19.93 5.12
N HIS A 542 11.79 -18.91 5.51
CA HIS A 542 12.23 -17.96 6.54
C HIS A 542 12.43 -18.59 7.93
N ILE A 543 11.56 -19.53 8.30
CA ILE A 543 11.66 -20.19 9.62
C ILE A 543 12.93 -21.03 9.71
N TYR A 544 13.27 -21.78 8.68
CA TYR A 544 14.30 -22.81 8.75
C TYR A 544 15.64 -22.39 8.13
N ARG A 545 15.67 -21.37 7.25
CA ARG A 545 16.85 -21.01 6.47
C ARG A 545 17.36 -19.58 6.68
N SER A 546 16.73 -18.80 7.57
CA SER A 546 17.09 -17.40 7.76
C SER A 546 18.52 -17.15 8.26
N GLU A 547 19.19 -18.18 8.79
CA GLU A 547 20.57 -18.11 9.30
C GLU A 547 21.62 -18.66 8.29
N ASP A 548 21.20 -19.16 7.12
CA ASP A 548 22.08 -19.75 6.12
C ASP A 548 22.91 -18.68 5.39
N GLU A 549 24.14 -19.01 5.04
CA GLU A 549 25.05 -18.08 4.33
C GLU A 549 24.51 -17.71 2.93
N ASP A 550 23.76 -18.62 2.27
CA ASP A 550 23.15 -18.46 0.94
C ASP A 550 21.66 -18.09 0.99
N TYR A 551 21.18 -17.62 2.15
CA TYR A 551 19.76 -17.29 2.39
C TYR A 551 19.17 -16.34 1.35
N LEU A 552 19.82 -15.20 1.06
CA LEU A 552 19.31 -14.23 0.10
C LEU A 552 19.37 -14.74 -1.35
N GLU A 553 20.40 -15.52 -1.69
CA GLU A 553 20.56 -16.09 -3.02
C GLU A 553 19.45 -17.12 -3.32
N ASN A 554 19.21 -18.04 -2.38
CA ASN A 554 18.16 -19.05 -2.52
C ASN A 554 16.76 -18.42 -2.43
N MET A 555 16.57 -17.35 -1.65
CA MET A 555 15.31 -16.60 -1.62
C MET A 555 15.02 -15.96 -2.99
N GLN A 556 16.02 -15.36 -3.63
CA GLN A 556 15.87 -14.82 -4.98
C GLN A 556 15.53 -15.93 -5.99
N LEU A 557 16.15 -17.11 -5.86
CA LEU A 557 15.86 -18.28 -6.69
C LEU A 557 14.39 -18.70 -6.57
N LEU A 558 13.91 -18.89 -5.33
CA LEU A 558 12.51 -19.26 -5.06
C LEU A 558 11.54 -18.21 -5.56
N MET A 559 11.77 -16.95 -5.24
CA MET A 559 10.90 -15.85 -5.69
C MET A 559 10.86 -15.72 -7.21
N TYR A 560 12.03 -15.90 -7.88
CA TYR A 560 12.05 -15.87 -9.33
C TYR A 560 11.27 -17.03 -9.91
N ASP A 561 11.42 -18.25 -9.39
CA ASP A 561 10.69 -19.42 -9.84
C ASP A 561 9.18 -19.26 -9.70
N MET A 562 8.74 -18.80 -8.52
CA MET A 562 7.32 -18.59 -8.19
C MET A 562 6.65 -17.51 -9.05
N LEU A 563 7.35 -16.46 -9.45
CA LEU A 563 6.77 -15.25 -10.05
C LEU A 563 7.05 -15.09 -11.54
N TYR A 564 8.19 -15.60 -12.03
CA TYR A 564 8.70 -15.37 -13.40
C TYR A 564 9.24 -16.63 -14.06
N GLY A 565 9.49 -17.68 -13.29
CA GLY A 565 10.10 -18.92 -13.74
C GLY A 565 9.09 -19.98 -14.21
N GLU A 566 9.52 -21.23 -14.11
CA GLU A 566 8.74 -22.39 -14.55
C GLU A 566 7.81 -22.93 -13.45
N MET A 567 7.81 -22.28 -12.25
CA MET A 567 6.98 -22.64 -11.08
C MET A 567 7.24 -24.06 -10.57
N GLU A 568 8.50 -24.50 -10.60
CA GLU A 568 8.93 -25.83 -10.16
C GLU A 568 8.56 -26.09 -8.70
N VAL A 569 8.65 -25.05 -7.85
CA VAL A 569 8.18 -25.12 -6.44
C VAL A 569 6.69 -25.44 -6.30
N PHE A 570 5.91 -25.31 -7.38
CA PHE A 570 4.47 -25.61 -7.47
C PHE A 570 4.18 -26.73 -8.51
N GLU A 571 5.15 -27.60 -8.78
CA GLU A 571 4.98 -28.68 -9.77
C GLU A 571 4.62 -28.16 -11.19
N GLY A 572 5.05 -26.96 -11.57
CA GLY A 572 4.89 -26.36 -12.89
C GLY A 572 3.56 -25.62 -13.14
N GLU A 573 2.70 -25.48 -12.14
CA GLU A 573 1.44 -24.72 -12.26
C GLU A 573 1.20 -23.83 -11.05
N ASN A 574 0.82 -22.56 -11.26
CA ASN A 574 0.44 -21.66 -10.19
C ASN A 574 -0.86 -22.14 -9.50
N PRO A 575 -0.81 -22.58 -8.24
CA PRO A 575 -1.98 -23.10 -7.54
C PRO A 575 -2.96 -21.99 -7.12
N PHE A 576 -2.54 -20.72 -7.10
CA PHE A 576 -3.33 -19.60 -6.64
C PHE A 576 -4.19 -19.02 -7.76
N LYS A 577 -5.45 -18.70 -7.42
CA LYS A 577 -6.39 -18.11 -8.37
C LYS A 577 -7.06 -16.89 -7.74
N PRO A 578 -7.34 -15.82 -8.53
CA PRO A 578 -8.06 -14.66 -8.01
C PRO A 578 -9.37 -15.08 -7.34
N VAL A 579 -9.65 -14.46 -6.21
CA VAL A 579 -10.90 -14.69 -5.46
C VAL A 579 -11.98 -13.74 -5.98
N GLU A 580 -13.23 -14.19 -6.04
CA GLU A 580 -14.38 -13.31 -6.19
C GLU A 580 -14.59 -12.54 -4.87
N MET A 581 -13.80 -11.48 -4.70
CA MET A 581 -13.70 -10.73 -3.46
C MET A 581 -14.92 -9.83 -3.24
N GLN A 582 -15.55 -9.95 -2.08
CA GLN A 582 -16.65 -9.06 -1.68
C GLN A 582 -16.08 -7.70 -1.25
N MET A 583 -16.62 -6.61 -1.81
CA MET A 583 -16.35 -5.27 -1.33
C MET A 583 -17.28 -4.93 -0.15
N GLY A 584 -16.65 -4.46 0.96
CA GLY A 584 -17.35 -4.21 2.23
C GLY A 584 -17.62 -5.47 3.07
N LEU A 585 -17.97 -5.28 4.34
CA LEU A 585 -18.36 -6.39 5.21
C LEU A 585 -19.72 -6.98 4.85
N GLU A 586 -20.60 -6.15 4.32
CA GLU A 586 -21.96 -6.50 3.95
C GLU A 586 -22.29 -5.85 2.62
N GLU A 587 -23.09 -6.55 1.82
CA GLU A 587 -23.56 -6.03 0.56
C GLU A 587 -24.53 -4.86 0.77
N VAL A 588 -24.51 -3.94 -0.17
CA VAL A 588 -25.48 -2.86 -0.26
C VAL A 588 -26.77 -3.40 -0.87
N HIS A 589 -27.92 -3.16 -0.23
CA HIS A 589 -29.21 -3.65 -0.70
C HIS A 589 -30.26 -2.57 -0.79
N ILE A 590 -31.08 -2.59 -1.87
CA ILE A 590 -32.29 -1.81 -2.00
C ILE A 590 -33.47 -2.66 -1.52
N ARG A 591 -34.31 -2.10 -0.63
CA ARG A 591 -35.56 -2.72 -0.17
C ARG A 591 -36.79 -2.15 -0.85
N GLU A 592 -36.86 -0.83 -0.93
CA GLU A 592 -37.97 -0.13 -1.52
C GLU A 592 -37.53 1.22 -2.09
N ALA A 593 -38.34 1.75 -3.01
CA ALA A 593 -38.20 3.09 -3.53
C ALA A 593 -39.58 3.79 -3.59
N TYR A 594 -39.65 5.08 -3.29
CA TYR A 594 -40.87 5.86 -3.31
C TYR A 594 -40.58 7.33 -3.57
N VAL A 595 -41.55 8.03 -4.20
CA VAL A 595 -41.47 9.47 -4.40
C VAL A 595 -42.28 10.18 -3.31
N LYS A 596 -41.67 11.19 -2.67
CA LYS A 596 -42.30 11.98 -1.61
C LYS A 596 -41.74 13.40 -1.60
N GLU A 597 -42.53 14.33 -1.06
CA GLU A 597 -42.06 15.70 -0.82
C GLU A 597 -40.83 15.72 0.08
N SER A 598 -39.88 16.55 -0.31
CA SER A 598 -38.58 16.66 0.34
C SER A 598 -38.71 17.08 1.81
N LEU A 599 -37.95 16.38 2.67
CA LEU A 599 -37.78 16.79 4.07
C LEU A 599 -36.82 17.98 4.22
N LEU A 600 -36.08 18.30 3.14
CA LEU A 600 -35.04 19.33 3.12
C LEU A 600 -35.46 20.63 2.47
N THR A 601 -36.38 20.57 1.47
CA THR A 601 -36.81 21.70 0.64
C THR A 601 -38.31 21.61 0.40
N GLU A 602 -39.08 22.61 0.85
CA GLU A 602 -40.54 22.68 0.71
C GLU A 602 -40.96 22.71 -0.79
N GLY A 603 -41.91 21.84 -1.17
CA GLY A 603 -42.42 21.74 -2.53
C GLY A 603 -41.61 20.95 -3.53
N GLU A 604 -40.42 20.44 -3.16
CA GLU A 604 -39.59 19.57 -3.99
C GLU A 604 -40.01 18.11 -3.83
N GLN A 605 -40.16 17.37 -4.93
CA GLN A 605 -40.40 15.93 -4.90
C GLN A 605 -39.05 15.20 -5.08
N LEU A 606 -38.73 14.29 -4.17
CA LEU A 606 -37.53 13.46 -4.21
C LEU A 606 -37.90 11.99 -4.36
N LEU A 607 -37.06 11.23 -5.07
CA LEU A 607 -37.11 9.78 -5.01
C LEU A 607 -36.27 9.34 -3.78
N TYR A 608 -36.90 8.66 -2.86
CA TYR A 608 -36.25 8.01 -1.73
C TYR A 608 -35.99 6.56 -2.06
N VAL A 609 -34.80 6.12 -1.76
CA VAL A 609 -34.34 4.72 -1.87
C VAL A 609 -34.00 4.23 -0.48
N ALA A 610 -34.83 3.34 0.05
CA ALA A 610 -34.60 2.72 1.34
C ALA A 610 -33.93 1.34 1.17
N GLY A 611 -32.97 1.05 2.05
CA GLY A 611 -32.15 -0.15 1.92
C GLY A 611 -31.31 -0.42 3.15
N GLN A 612 -30.09 -0.90 2.93
CA GLN A 612 -29.10 -1.19 3.98
C GLN A 612 -27.68 -0.94 3.47
N ASN A 613 -26.80 -0.64 4.42
CA ASN A 613 -25.35 -0.49 4.23
C ASN A 613 -24.97 0.66 3.28
N PHE A 614 -25.79 1.70 3.21
CA PHE A 614 -25.48 2.92 2.48
C PHE A 614 -24.43 3.74 3.25
N THR A 615 -23.57 4.43 2.49
CA THR A 615 -22.59 5.38 3.01
C THR A 615 -22.66 6.69 2.23
N GLU A 616 -21.86 7.68 2.60
CA GLU A 616 -21.71 8.93 1.87
C GLU A 616 -21.19 8.73 0.43
N TRP A 617 -20.61 7.56 0.16
CA TRP A 617 -20.08 7.15 -1.15
C TRP A 617 -21.11 6.41 -2.03
N SER A 618 -22.31 6.17 -1.50
CA SER A 618 -23.39 5.52 -2.24
C SER A 618 -23.98 6.49 -3.27
N LYS A 619 -24.06 6.06 -4.54
CA LYS A 619 -24.63 6.81 -5.66
C LYS A 619 -25.82 6.07 -6.26
N ILE A 620 -26.90 6.78 -6.52
CA ILE A 620 -28.08 6.22 -7.17
C ILE A 620 -27.93 6.36 -8.68
N TYR A 621 -28.13 5.25 -9.37
CA TYR A 621 -28.21 5.16 -10.83
C TYR A 621 -29.65 4.82 -11.23
N ILE A 622 -30.22 5.58 -12.18
CA ILE A 622 -31.54 5.33 -12.73
C ILE A 622 -31.37 5.10 -14.23
N ASN A 623 -31.83 3.94 -14.73
CA ASN A 623 -31.67 3.55 -16.14
C ASN A 623 -30.25 3.68 -16.66
N LYS A 624 -29.23 3.38 -15.81
CA LYS A 624 -27.80 3.49 -16.04
C LYS A 624 -27.23 4.92 -16.04
N GLU A 625 -28.01 5.93 -15.71
CA GLU A 625 -27.56 7.31 -15.56
C GLU A 625 -27.42 7.63 -14.06
N GLU A 626 -26.28 8.17 -13.66
CA GLU A 626 -26.07 8.65 -12.30
C GLU A 626 -26.98 9.86 -12.05
N VAL A 627 -27.62 9.90 -10.89
CA VAL A 627 -28.46 11.03 -10.46
C VAL A 627 -27.90 11.67 -9.20
N GLU A 628 -28.19 12.95 -9.01
CA GLU A 628 -27.80 13.66 -7.80
C GLU A 628 -28.29 12.92 -6.57
N THR A 629 -27.39 12.29 -5.83
CA THR A 629 -27.69 11.45 -4.67
C THR A 629 -27.41 12.21 -3.37
N ILE A 630 -28.34 12.15 -2.44
CA ILE A 630 -28.22 12.70 -1.09
C ILE A 630 -28.18 11.54 -0.11
N PHE A 631 -27.09 11.38 0.63
CA PHE A 631 -27.00 10.44 1.73
C PHE A 631 -27.76 11.01 2.94
N LEU A 632 -28.71 10.26 3.46
CA LEU A 632 -29.48 10.63 4.66
C LEU A 632 -29.11 9.77 5.85
N THR A 633 -29.08 8.46 5.66
CA THR A 633 -28.66 7.49 6.68
C THR A 633 -28.11 6.24 5.98
N ASP A 634 -27.53 5.34 6.75
CA ASP A 634 -27.11 4.00 6.30
C ASP A 634 -28.24 3.13 5.71
N ARG A 635 -29.48 3.61 5.82
CA ARG A 635 -30.70 2.93 5.33
C ARG A 635 -31.53 3.76 4.36
N LEU A 636 -31.16 5.00 4.09
CA LEU A 636 -31.97 5.90 3.28
C LEU A 636 -31.12 6.85 2.46
N LEU A 637 -31.31 6.80 1.16
CA LEU A 637 -30.80 7.78 0.19
C LEU A 637 -31.95 8.55 -0.41
N ALA A 638 -31.68 9.74 -0.96
CA ALA A 638 -32.63 10.48 -1.79
C ALA A 638 -31.99 10.91 -3.11
N ALA A 639 -32.75 10.98 -4.18
CA ALA A 639 -32.30 11.43 -5.50
C ALA A 639 -33.09 12.63 -5.99
N ARG A 640 -32.36 13.57 -6.63
CA ARG A 640 -32.89 14.74 -7.35
C ARG A 640 -32.77 14.55 -8.85
N ASN A 641 -33.46 15.41 -9.58
CA ASN A 641 -33.32 15.54 -11.04
C ASN A 641 -33.51 14.20 -11.77
N LEU A 642 -34.63 13.51 -11.48
CA LEU A 642 -34.94 12.21 -12.07
C LEU A 642 -34.99 12.29 -13.59
N PRO A 643 -34.35 11.35 -14.33
CA PRO A 643 -34.47 11.30 -15.78
C PRO A 643 -35.89 10.95 -16.22
N GLU A 644 -36.32 11.42 -17.42
CA GLU A 644 -37.62 11.02 -17.98
C GLU A 644 -37.65 9.53 -18.31
N SER A 645 -38.64 8.82 -17.79
CA SER A 645 -38.85 7.40 -18.14
C SER A 645 -39.77 7.28 -19.35
N LYS A 646 -39.28 6.75 -20.46
CA LYS A 646 -40.06 6.45 -21.66
C LYS A 646 -41.04 5.29 -21.48
N THR A 647 -40.80 4.43 -20.50
CA THR A 647 -41.58 3.21 -20.25
C THR A 647 -42.47 3.34 -19.02
N GLY A 648 -42.31 4.41 -18.23
CA GLY A 648 -42.95 4.55 -16.91
C GLY A 648 -42.29 3.68 -15.83
N ILE A 649 -41.20 2.99 -16.13
CA ILE A 649 -40.43 2.14 -15.18
C ILE A 649 -39.07 2.75 -14.98
N TYR A 650 -38.61 2.79 -13.74
CA TYR A 650 -37.21 3.10 -13.37
C TYR A 650 -36.51 1.84 -12.93
N TYR A 651 -35.36 1.56 -13.51
CA TYR A 651 -34.42 0.56 -13.04
C TYR A 651 -33.39 1.25 -12.16
N ILE A 652 -33.51 1.07 -10.84
CA ILE A 652 -32.69 1.75 -9.82
C ILE A 652 -31.58 0.82 -9.38
N LYS A 653 -30.34 1.31 -9.38
CA LYS A 653 -29.20 0.67 -8.73
C LYS A 653 -28.59 1.65 -7.74
N VAL A 654 -27.94 1.12 -6.71
CA VAL A 654 -27.03 1.87 -5.85
C VAL A 654 -25.63 1.31 -6.06
N ALA A 655 -24.70 2.18 -6.41
CA ALA A 655 -23.28 1.84 -6.55
C ALA A 655 -22.48 2.48 -5.42
N GLN A 656 -21.49 1.75 -4.90
CA GLN A 656 -20.43 2.33 -4.07
C GLN A 656 -19.32 2.79 -5.00
N GLN A 657 -19.03 4.07 -4.97
CA GLN A 657 -18.15 4.72 -5.94
C GLN A 657 -16.96 5.38 -5.22
N GLY A 658 -15.75 5.05 -5.67
CA GLY A 658 -14.51 5.66 -5.18
C GLY A 658 -14.36 7.13 -5.57
N ALA A 659 -13.33 7.77 -5.05
CA ALA A 659 -13.06 9.19 -5.30
C ALA A 659 -12.71 9.50 -6.78
N ASP A 660 -12.29 8.50 -7.52
CA ASP A 660 -11.96 8.54 -8.95
C ASP A 660 -13.13 8.17 -9.88
N GLU A 661 -14.35 8.11 -9.31
CA GLU A 661 -15.60 7.72 -10.00
C GLU A 661 -15.62 6.23 -10.43
N ILE A 662 -14.67 5.41 -9.99
CA ILE A 662 -14.69 3.96 -10.22
C ILE A 662 -15.75 3.31 -9.32
N ILE A 663 -16.62 2.49 -9.94
CA ILE A 663 -17.60 1.71 -9.22
C ILE A 663 -16.92 0.48 -8.61
N LEU A 664 -16.92 0.40 -7.28
CA LEU A 664 -16.36 -0.71 -6.51
C LEU A 664 -17.35 -1.88 -6.38
N SER A 665 -18.62 -1.57 -6.20
CA SER A 665 -19.71 -2.55 -6.22
C SER A 665 -21.03 -1.87 -6.59
N GLU A 666 -22.01 -2.65 -7.07
CA GLU A 666 -23.34 -2.15 -7.36
C GLU A 666 -24.41 -3.19 -6.97
N THR A 667 -25.61 -2.71 -6.63
CA THR A 667 -26.74 -3.59 -6.33
C THR A 667 -27.32 -4.19 -7.62
N GLU A 668 -28.09 -5.28 -7.48
CA GLU A 668 -29.03 -5.67 -8.52
C GLU A 668 -30.02 -4.54 -8.85
N ALA A 669 -30.54 -4.55 -10.07
CA ALA A 669 -31.49 -3.54 -10.51
C ALA A 669 -32.84 -3.71 -9.81
N PHE A 670 -33.29 -2.67 -9.10
CA PHE A 670 -34.60 -2.59 -8.47
C PHE A 670 -35.60 -1.93 -9.42
N GLU A 671 -36.69 -2.61 -9.77
CA GLU A 671 -37.75 -2.05 -10.61
C GLU A 671 -38.69 -1.18 -9.79
N PHE A 672 -38.85 0.10 -10.18
CA PHE A 672 -39.71 1.04 -9.52
C PHE A 672 -40.73 1.66 -10.52
N TYR A 673 -41.99 1.69 -10.11
CA TYR A 673 -43.12 2.24 -10.87
C TYR A 673 -43.59 3.50 -10.15
N PRO A 674 -43.20 4.72 -10.61
CA PRO A 674 -43.73 5.93 -10.03
C PRO A 674 -45.24 6.02 -10.32
N GLU A 675 -46.04 6.24 -9.27
CA GLU A 675 -47.48 6.47 -9.38
C GLU A 675 -47.79 7.82 -10.01
#